data_df82c2292a484ca1581669acab4045f0
#
_entry.id   df82c2292a484ca1581669acab4045f0
#
_cell.length_a   1.000
_cell.length_b   1.000
_cell.length_c   1.000
_cell.angle_alpha   90.00
_cell.angle_beta   90.00
_cell.angle_gamma   90.00
#
_symmetry.space_group_name_H-M   'P 1'
#
loop_
_entity.id
_entity.type
_entity.pdbx_description
1 polymer ?
#
loop_
_entity_poly.entity_id
_entity_poly.type
_entity_poly.pdbx_seq_one_letter_code
_entity_poly.pdbx_strand_id
1 'polypeptide(L)'
;MSNKELQQPFLQQISYNVWYETYKWETDNTFSDTCFRVANYIASETERSSNQTFFQEKYFNLLSSLKFIPGGRILANAGTNLPGVTFVNCFVDGLYGKDPDSIKGIYESLKRQALILKSEGGYGFNIDVIRPKGSYIKGIGVESPGAVKILELWDTSSNVITSGVLKKQNQNKGKNKVRKGAQLACMSVWHPDIIEFITAKQTPGRLTKFNLSVLVTDEFMDAVVNHKPWKLIFPDTTHKMYSKCWNGRIEDWISKGYPVNIWKEFKDANEIWEIIMQSTYNRNEPGVIFVDRYNSLNNLYYTGEYISSTNPCGEQGLPIGGACCLGHINLTQYINSDKTDFDYAALERDIPYMVRFLDSVVSTTHFPLPIHYEEAKNKRRIGLGYTGYGSALVILKIPYGSKKCLELTEKLCKFVTNTAYKASALLSKEKGSFPLFDCEKYLKSKFVNNALTEETIEHIKQHGLRNSHITTVAPTGNTGILANNISGGLEPVIDFSYVRNVIVGTAPDDLVLPEVIDWEHQKYSVSNGWKWELQGSEFVLTKKHTDGYVYKITQHSGLQREETVYDYSVLVMKDEFNMDAPYVKPISKLTVDDHINVMSIFAKYVDSSISKTVNIPNNYSYEDFKQVYLNAYNTGYIKGLTTFRFGTMTGVIQTKDSKPNSQCLCTNETTRPKALPCHVHKIMLKGEKWVVFVGLHEGKPYEVFAGKIDLVDIPSKIKEGMIVKVSKGKYSFEYDGE
;
A
#
# COMPACT_ATOMS: atom_id res chain seq x y z
N MET A 1 -8.89 -5.69 -34.25
CA MET A 1 -7.45 -5.90 -34.53
C MET A 1 -7.24 -7.37 -34.74
N SER A 2 -6.68 -7.79 -35.88
CA SER A 2 -6.28 -9.17 -36.14
C SER A 2 -5.45 -9.68 -34.97
N ASN A 3 -5.58 -10.97 -34.63
CA ASN A 3 -4.73 -11.71 -33.71
C ASN A 3 -3.25 -11.48 -34.07
N LYS A 4 -2.66 -10.35 -33.63
CA LYS A 4 -1.20 -10.23 -33.59
C LYS A 4 -0.78 -11.22 -32.50
N GLU A 5 -0.02 -12.23 -32.89
CA GLU A 5 0.64 -13.13 -31.92
C GLU A 5 1.29 -12.27 -30.84
N LEU A 6 0.92 -12.51 -29.59
CA LEU A 6 1.50 -11.84 -28.45
C LEU A 6 2.99 -12.15 -28.40
N GLN A 7 3.79 -11.12 -28.26
CA GLN A 7 5.25 -11.26 -28.15
C GLN A 7 5.60 -12.01 -26.86
N GLN A 8 6.40 -13.07 -26.97
CA GLN A 8 6.91 -13.80 -25.81
C GLN A 8 7.63 -12.83 -24.83
N PRO A 9 7.46 -12.99 -23.51
CA PRO A 9 6.82 -14.12 -22.79
C PRO A 9 5.34 -13.88 -22.42
N PHE A 10 4.66 -12.93 -23.04
CA PHE A 10 3.29 -12.54 -22.65
C PHE A 10 2.22 -13.51 -23.19
N LEU A 11 1.36 -13.95 -22.28
CA LEU A 11 0.21 -14.83 -22.58
C LEU A 11 -1.11 -14.05 -22.65
N GLN A 12 -1.11 -12.79 -22.18
CA GLN A 12 -2.29 -11.92 -22.14
C GLN A 12 -1.96 -10.53 -22.62
N GLN A 13 -2.92 -9.88 -23.27
CA GLN A 13 -2.76 -8.50 -23.77
C GLN A 13 -2.46 -7.50 -22.67
N ILE A 14 -3.07 -7.66 -21.49
CA ILE A 14 -2.82 -6.76 -20.35
C ILE A 14 -1.35 -6.76 -19.91
N SER A 15 -0.68 -7.90 -19.95
CA SER A 15 0.73 -8.03 -19.56
C SER A 15 1.64 -7.31 -20.55
N TYR A 16 1.36 -7.47 -21.85
CA TYR A 16 2.02 -6.71 -22.91
C TYR A 16 1.79 -5.19 -22.75
N ASN A 17 0.56 -4.77 -22.47
CA ASN A 17 0.21 -3.35 -22.31
C ASN A 17 0.94 -2.75 -21.10
N VAL A 18 1.01 -3.48 -19.97
CA VAL A 18 1.76 -3.01 -18.79
C VAL A 18 3.24 -2.85 -19.09
N TRP A 19 3.86 -3.77 -19.83
CA TRP A 19 5.23 -3.60 -20.29
C TRP A 19 5.35 -2.38 -21.19
N TYR A 20 4.54 -2.30 -22.24
CA TYR A 20 4.62 -1.25 -23.26
C TYR A 20 4.44 0.15 -22.67
N GLU A 21 3.46 0.34 -21.78
CA GLU A 21 3.13 1.64 -21.21
C GLU A 21 4.01 2.04 -20.02
N THR A 22 4.60 1.06 -19.30
CA THR A 22 5.25 1.34 -18.02
C THR A 22 6.75 1.08 -18.00
N TYR A 23 7.25 0.07 -18.73
CA TYR A 23 8.62 -0.42 -18.60
C TYR A 23 9.45 -0.28 -19.87
N LYS A 24 8.81 -0.25 -21.02
CA LYS A 24 9.46 -0.06 -22.31
C LYS A 24 10.17 1.29 -22.37
N TRP A 25 11.44 1.28 -22.78
CA TRP A 25 12.21 2.47 -23.11
C TRP A 25 12.24 2.69 -24.64
N GLU A 26 12.59 3.88 -25.10
CA GLU A 26 12.61 4.24 -26.54
C GLU A 26 13.43 3.29 -27.41
N THR A 27 14.52 2.74 -26.86
CA THR A 27 15.41 1.80 -27.57
C THR A 27 14.93 0.34 -27.51
N ASP A 28 13.94 0.03 -26.67
CA ASP A 28 13.44 -1.32 -26.49
C ASP A 28 12.38 -1.62 -27.56
N ASN A 29 12.58 -2.61 -28.42
CA ASN A 29 11.57 -3.08 -29.37
C ASN A 29 10.75 -4.23 -28.80
N THR A 30 11.37 -5.04 -27.95
CA THR A 30 10.83 -6.24 -27.33
C THR A 30 11.03 -6.21 -25.82
N PHE A 31 10.29 -7.06 -25.08
CA PHE A 31 10.55 -7.27 -23.65
C PHE A 31 11.96 -7.80 -23.40
N SER A 32 12.49 -8.59 -24.31
CA SER A 32 13.87 -9.07 -24.28
C SER A 32 14.88 -7.92 -24.29
N ASP A 33 14.62 -6.87 -25.08
CA ASP A 33 15.50 -5.69 -25.13
C ASP A 33 15.48 -4.94 -23.78
N THR A 34 14.31 -4.81 -23.15
CA THR A 34 14.20 -4.27 -21.78
C THR A 34 15.05 -5.08 -20.80
N CYS A 35 14.95 -6.41 -20.84
CA CYS A 35 15.72 -7.31 -19.96
C CYS A 35 17.21 -7.18 -20.22
N PHE A 36 17.62 -7.10 -21.49
CA PHE A 36 19.01 -6.91 -21.87
C PHE A 36 19.56 -5.57 -21.41
N ARG A 37 18.81 -4.46 -21.64
CA ARG A 37 19.20 -3.12 -21.18
C ARG A 37 19.47 -3.09 -19.68
N VAL A 38 18.53 -3.65 -18.89
CA VAL A 38 18.66 -3.69 -17.43
C VAL A 38 19.81 -4.57 -16.99
N ALA A 39 19.93 -5.79 -17.52
CA ALA A 39 21.00 -6.73 -17.19
C ALA A 39 22.38 -6.19 -17.53
N ASN A 40 22.52 -5.62 -18.73
CA ASN A 40 23.77 -5.02 -19.21
C ASN A 40 24.19 -3.84 -18.32
N TYR A 41 23.27 -2.91 -18.02
CA TYR A 41 23.58 -1.75 -17.18
C TYR A 41 24.06 -2.18 -15.79
N ILE A 42 23.30 -3.06 -15.12
CA ILE A 42 23.66 -3.48 -13.76
C ILE A 42 24.99 -4.24 -13.74
N ALA A 43 25.28 -5.09 -14.73
CA ALA A 43 26.55 -5.82 -14.80
C ALA A 43 27.73 -4.89 -15.13
N SER A 44 27.57 -3.97 -16.10
CA SER A 44 28.65 -3.06 -16.52
C SER A 44 29.10 -2.10 -15.43
N GLU A 45 28.17 -1.63 -14.60
CA GLU A 45 28.46 -0.66 -13.53
C GLU A 45 29.05 -1.29 -12.25
N THR A 46 28.88 -2.60 -12.06
CA THR A 46 29.17 -3.21 -10.74
C THR A 46 30.10 -4.40 -10.78
N GLU A 47 30.30 -5.02 -11.94
CA GLU A 47 31.16 -6.18 -12.08
C GLU A 47 32.51 -5.85 -12.72
N ARG A 48 33.55 -6.60 -12.36
CA ARG A 48 34.86 -6.47 -13.01
C ARG A 48 34.73 -6.84 -14.49
N SER A 49 35.47 -6.19 -15.36
CA SER A 49 35.42 -6.40 -16.82
C SER A 49 35.52 -7.86 -17.26
N SER A 50 36.29 -8.68 -16.53
CA SER A 50 36.41 -10.12 -16.80
C SER A 50 35.13 -10.93 -16.54
N ASN A 51 34.20 -10.42 -15.73
CA ASN A 51 33.02 -11.12 -15.29
C ASN A 51 31.70 -10.49 -15.77
N GLN A 52 31.78 -9.33 -16.44
CA GLN A 52 30.59 -8.58 -16.88
C GLN A 52 29.67 -9.41 -17.77
N THR A 53 30.18 -10.03 -18.80
CA THR A 53 29.39 -10.85 -19.72
C THR A 53 28.71 -12.01 -19.01
N PHE A 54 29.43 -12.68 -18.11
CA PHE A 54 28.86 -13.79 -17.33
C PHE A 54 27.67 -13.34 -16.48
N PHE A 55 27.81 -12.25 -15.72
CA PHE A 55 26.72 -11.77 -14.87
C PHE A 55 25.60 -11.14 -15.68
N GLN A 56 25.91 -10.45 -16.79
CA GLN A 56 24.91 -9.96 -17.72
C GLN A 56 24.02 -11.10 -18.24
N GLU A 57 24.61 -12.21 -18.68
CA GLU A 57 23.85 -13.38 -19.15
C GLU A 57 23.00 -14.00 -18.04
N LYS A 58 23.53 -14.12 -16.81
CA LYS A 58 22.76 -14.63 -15.67
C LYS A 58 21.56 -13.74 -15.35
N TYR A 59 21.77 -12.43 -15.28
CA TYR A 59 20.71 -11.46 -15.03
C TYR A 59 19.69 -11.46 -16.17
N PHE A 60 20.13 -11.44 -17.42
CA PHE A 60 19.25 -11.50 -18.59
C PHE A 60 18.36 -12.75 -18.56
N ASN A 61 18.91 -13.91 -18.31
CA ASN A 61 18.19 -15.17 -18.29
C ASN A 61 17.10 -15.19 -17.18
N LEU A 62 17.42 -14.66 -16.00
CA LEU A 62 16.46 -14.55 -14.90
C LEU A 62 15.32 -13.57 -15.21
N LEU A 63 15.62 -12.44 -15.84
CA LEU A 63 14.64 -11.41 -16.18
C LEU A 63 13.75 -11.84 -17.35
N SER A 64 14.36 -12.33 -18.46
CA SER A 64 13.65 -12.67 -19.68
C SER A 64 12.73 -13.90 -19.53
N SER A 65 13.11 -14.83 -18.65
CA SER A 65 12.27 -15.98 -18.27
C SER A 65 11.21 -15.66 -17.22
N LEU A 66 11.13 -14.42 -16.73
CA LEU A 66 10.27 -14.00 -15.62
C LEU A 66 10.47 -14.80 -14.33
N LYS A 67 11.60 -15.44 -14.14
CA LYS A 67 11.97 -16.13 -12.90
C LYS A 67 12.25 -15.17 -11.76
N PHE A 68 12.84 -14.02 -12.08
CA PHE A 68 13.11 -12.93 -11.16
C PHE A 68 12.53 -11.64 -11.72
N ILE A 69 11.75 -10.94 -10.91
CA ILE A 69 11.10 -9.69 -11.30
C ILE A 69 11.58 -8.60 -10.35
N PRO A 70 12.51 -7.74 -10.76
CA PRO A 70 12.98 -6.65 -9.92
C PRO A 70 11.90 -5.59 -9.75
N GLY A 71 12.07 -4.71 -8.76
CA GLY A 71 11.19 -3.58 -8.53
C GLY A 71 10.91 -2.80 -9.80
N GLY A 72 9.67 -2.37 -9.98
CA GLY A 72 9.24 -1.75 -11.24
C GLY A 72 10.06 -0.53 -11.66
N ARG A 73 10.72 0.16 -10.71
CA ARG A 73 11.62 1.28 -11.04
C ARG A 73 12.95 0.83 -11.61
N ILE A 74 13.43 -0.34 -11.24
CA ILE A 74 14.63 -0.94 -11.83
C ILE A 74 14.34 -1.25 -13.30
N LEU A 75 13.22 -1.94 -13.58
CA LEU A 75 12.81 -2.25 -14.97
C LEU A 75 12.61 -1.00 -15.83
N ALA A 76 12.00 0.05 -15.27
CA ALA A 76 11.69 1.26 -16.01
C ALA A 76 12.92 2.15 -16.26
N ASN A 77 13.86 2.22 -15.30
CA ASN A 77 14.86 3.29 -15.27
C ASN A 77 16.31 2.82 -15.47
N ALA A 78 16.67 1.57 -15.11
CA ALA A 78 18.04 1.11 -15.25
C ALA A 78 18.48 1.05 -16.72
N GLY A 79 19.62 1.64 -17.03
CA GLY A 79 20.16 1.73 -18.39
C GLY A 79 19.46 2.72 -19.31
N THR A 80 18.66 3.64 -18.76
CA THR A 80 18.10 4.79 -19.49
C THR A 80 18.98 6.02 -19.34
N ASN A 81 18.78 7.02 -20.19
CA ASN A 81 19.50 8.30 -20.12
C ASN A 81 18.77 9.36 -19.28
N LEU A 82 17.80 8.96 -18.44
CA LEU A 82 17.05 9.88 -17.59
C LEU A 82 17.92 10.30 -16.39
N PRO A 83 18.30 11.57 -16.26
CA PRO A 83 19.05 12.05 -15.12
C PRO A 83 18.16 12.14 -13.88
N GLY A 84 18.68 11.74 -12.71
CA GLY A 84 18.04 11.96 -11.43
C GLY A 84 16.82 11.08 -11.13
N VAL A 85 16.63 9.97 -11.85
CA VAL A 85 15.64 8.95 -11.50
C VAL A 85 16.26 7.90 -10.58
N THR A 86 15.48 7.45 -9.61
CA THR A 86 15.90 6.39 -8.69
C THR A 86 15.49 5.01 -9.20
N PHE A 87 16.24 3.98 -8.80
CA PHE A 87 15.86 2.57 -9.02
C PHE A 87 15.14 1.97 -7.82
N VAL A 88 15.12 2.67 -6.69
CA VAL A 88 14.40 2.22 -5.49
C VAL A 88 12.97 2.75 -5.49
N ASN A 89 12.06 1.96 -4.92
CA ASN A 89 10.64 2.27 -5.02
C ASN A 89 10.18 3.32 -4.01
N CYS A 90 10.67 3.22 -2.77
CA CYS A 90 10.17 4.00 -1.64
C CYS A 90 11.29 4.40 -0.69
N PHE A 91 11.02 5.47 0.05
CA PHE A 91 11.92 6.04 1.05
C PHE A 91 11.16 6.29 2.35
N VAL A 92 11.86 6.15 3.47
CA VAL A 92 11.41 6.67 4.76
C VAL A 92 12.26 7.89 5.09
N ASP A 93 11.60 9.00 5.34
CA ASP A 93 12.18 10.25 5.81
C ASP A 93 11.50 10.63 7.14
N GLY A 94 11.65 11.83 7.61
CA GLY A 94 11.04 12.27 8.87
C GLY A 94 11.34 13.73 9.18
N LEU A 95 10.93 14.11 10.37
CA LEU A 95 11.31 15.38 10.96
C LEU A 95 12.55 15.15 11.84
N TYR A 96 13.70 15.65 11.41
CA TYR A 96 14.97 15.49 12.10
C TYR A 96 15.87 16.71 11.94
N GLY A 97 16.98 16.70 12.68
CA GLY A 97 17.93 17.80 12.71
C GLY A 97 17.71 18.71 13.92
N LYS A 98 18.13 19.96 13.81
CA LYS A 98 18.00 20.95 14.90
C LYS A 98 16.58 21.48 14.96
N ASP A 99 15.91 21.31 16.11
CA ASP A 99 14.56 21.80 16.37
C ASP A 99 13.52 21.36 15.31
N PRO A 100 13.32 20.04 15.16
CA PRO A 100 12.52 19.49 14.07
C PRO A 100 11.03 19.88 14.13
N ASP A 101 10.49 20.25 15.30
CA ASP A 101 9.12 20.74 15.49
C ASP A 101 8.97 22.26 15.22
N SER A 102 10.02 22.93 14.77
CA SER A 102 9.93 24.34 14.33
C SER A 102 9.39 24.45 12.91
N ILE A 103 8.86 25.63 12.55
CA ILE A 103 8.46 25.92 11.16
C ILE A 103 9.60 25.60 10.19
N LYS A 104 10.85 25.94 10.53
CA LYS A 104 12.01 25.59 9.70
C LYS A 104 12.16 24.08 9.55
N GLY A 105 12.07 23.29 10.61
CA GLY A 105 12.17 21.83 10.58
C GLY A 105 11.04 21.20 9.75
N ILE A 106 9.80 21.68 9.91
CA ILE A 106 8.62 21.25 9.16
C ILE A 106 8.82 21.49 7.65
N TYR A 107 9.22 22.70 7.25
CA TYR A 107 9.42 23.05 5.84
C TYR A 107 10.65 22.36 5.22
N GLU A 108 11.70 22.08 5.99
CA GLU A 108 12.82 21.26 5.50
C GLU A 108 12.39 19.82 5.24
N SER A 109 11.52 19.23 6.07
CA SER A 109 10.94 17.91 5.81
C SER A 109 10.01 17.95 4.58
N LEU A 110 9.18 18.99 4.44
CA LEU A 110 8.31 19.18 3.26
C LEU A 110 9.12 19.29 1.97
N LYS A 111 10.24 20.02 1.97
CA LYS A 111 11.17 20.12 0.84
C LYS A 111 11.75 18.75 0.48
N ARG A 112 12.17 17.95 1.47
CA ARG A 112 12.70 16.61 1.23
C ARG A 112 11.65 15.69 0.61
N GLN A 113 10.39 15.72 1.10
CA GLN A 113 9.27 15.03 0.47
C GLN A 113 9.15 15.39 -1.02
N ALA A 114 9.17 16.69 -1.35
CA ALA A 114 9.04 17.14 -2.75
C ALA A 114 10.16 16.60 -3.65
N LEU A 115 11.40 16.53 -3.14
CA LEU A 115 12.55 15.96 -3.87
C LEU A 115 12.42 14.45 -4.08
N ILE A 116 11.94 13.71 -3.06
CA ILE A 116 11.67 12.28 -3.15
C ILE A 116 10.55 12.01 -4.18
N LEU A 117 9.43 12.71 -4.10
CA LEU A 117 8.32 12.57 -5.05
C LEU A 117 8.73 12.94 -6.47
N LYS A 118 9.59 13.97 -6.66
CA LYS A 118 10.15 14.36 -7.95
C LYS A 118 10.99 13.24 -8.58
N SER A 119 11.73 12.48 -7.77
CA SER A 119 12.49 11.29 -8.23
C SER A 119 11.60 10.05 -8.45
N GLU A 120 10.29 10.21 -8.36
CA GLU A 120 9.26 9.17 -8.45
C GLU A 120 9.28 8.19 -7.26
N GLY A 121 9.91 8.52 -6.13
CA GLY A 121 9.93 7.73 -4.90
C GLY A 121 8.61 7.80 -4.13
N GLY A 122 8.21 6.70 -3.48
CA GLY A 122 7.19 6.72 -2.42
C GLY A 122 7.77 7.31 -1.13
N TYR A 123 6.93 7.85 -0.26
CA TYR A 123 7.33 8.58 0.93
C TYR A 123 6.60 8.07 2.17
N GLY A 124 7.35 7.60 3.16
CA GLY A 124 6.82 7.23 4.48
C GLY A 124 7.49 8.04 5.58
N PHE A 125 6.74 8.45 6.61
CA PHE A 125 7.32 9.15 7.75
C PHE A 125 6.44 9.06 9.00
N ASN A 126 7.04 9.40 10.16
CA ASN A 126 6.40 9.51 11.44
C ASN A 126 6.24 10.99 11.81
N ILE A 127 5.07 11.37 12.35
CA ILE A 127 4.75 12.76 12.71
C ILE A 127 4.74 13.03 14.22
N ASP A 128 5.18 12.09 15.06
CA ASP A 128 5.19 12.21 16.51
C ASP A 128 6.03 13.39 17.05
N VAL A 129 6.95 13.91 16.23
CA VAL A 129 7.76 15.08 16.56
C VAL A 129 6.92 16.35 16.73
N ILE A 130 5.81 16.47 15.97
CA ILE A 130 5.02 17.69 15.92
C ILE A 130 4.19 17.82 17.18
N ARG A 131 4.32 18.99 17.85
CA ARG A 131 3.55 19.29 19.07
C ARG A 131 2.04 19.20 18.84
N PRO A 132 1.30 18.73 19.85
CA PRO A 132 -0.14 18.54 19.74
C PRO A 132 -0.90 19.85 19.61
N LYS A 133 -2.14 19.73 19.18
CA LYS A 133 -3.12 20.82 19.12
C LYS A 133 -3.29 21.47 20.51
N GLY A 134 -3.33 22.81 20.55
CA GLY A 134 -3.42 23.57 21.78
C GLY A 134 -2.09 23.78 22.52
N SER A 135 -0.98 23.19 22.06
CA SER A 135 0.34 23.50 22.62
C SER A 135 0.71 24.96 22.37
N TYR A 136 1.20 25.65 23.41
CA TYR A 136 1.61 27.05 23.33
C TYR A 136 2.87 27.22 22.46
N ILE A 137 2.79 28.14 21.49
CA ILE A 137 3.90 28.54 20.63
C ILE A 137 4.45 29.88 21.11
N LYS A 138 5.52 29.81 21.93
CA LYS A 138 6.11 30.96 22.61
C LYS A 138 6.50 32.11 21.65
N GLY A 139 6.97 31.79 20.43
CA GLY A 139 7.48 32.79 19.48
C GLY A 139 6.44 33.79 18.97
N ILE A 140 5.18 33.38 18.93
CA ILE A 140 4.06 34.19 18.35
C ILE A 140 2.85 34.28 19.30
N GLY A 141 2.91 33.66 20.48
CA GLY A 141 1.87 33.76 21.50
C GLY A 141 0.53 33.12 21.16
N VAL A 142 0.53 32.07 20.32
CA VAL A 142 -0.67 31.36 19.86
C VAL A 142 -0.59 29.86 20.22
N GLU A 143 -1.69 29.16 20.05
CA GLU A 143 -1.76 27.70 20.17
C GLU A 143 -1.44 27.00 18.85
N SER A 144 -0.82 25.81 18.94
CA SER A 144 -0.56 24.93 17.80
C SER A 144 -1.86 24.43 17.18
N PRO A 145 -1.96 24.37 15.83
CA PRO A 145 -3.07 23.74 15.16
C PRO A 145 -3.07 22.21 15.26
N GLY A 146 -1.96 21.63 15.75
CA GLY A 146 -1.78 20.18 15.95
C GLY A 146 -1.15 19.46 14.76
N ALA A 147 -0.65 18.24 15.04
CA ALA A 147 0.09 17.44 14.10
C ALA A 147 -0.73 17.05 12.86
N VAL A 148 -2.01 16.69 13.05
CA VAL A 148 -2.89 16.28 11.93
C VAL A 148 -3.20 17.43 10.97
N LYS A 149 -3.36 18.65 11.50
CA LYS A 149 -3.56 19.83 10.65
C LYS A 149 -2.30 20.19 9.89
N ILE A 150 -1.14 20.05 10.51
CA ILE A 150 0.14 20.30 9.84
C ILE A 150 0.42 19.24 8.75
N LEU A 151 -0.01 17.97 8.94
CA LEU A 151 0.09 16.92 7.94
C LEU A 151 -0.59 17.28 6.59
N GLU A 152 -1.61 18.14 6.60
CA GLU A 152 -2.26 18.62 5.38
C GLU A 152 -1.32 19.41 4.44
N LEU A 153 -0.17 19.94 4.95
CA LEU A 153 0.86 20.55 4.11
C LEU A 153 1.49 19.52 3.15
N TRP A 154 1.83 18.33 3.66
CA TRP A 154 2.40 17.25 2.84
C TRP A 154 1.37 16.68 1.86
N ASP A 155 0.10 16.57 2.26
CA ASP A 155 -0.98 16.14 1.36
C ASP A 155 -1.15 17.10 0.19
N THR A 156 -1.20 18.39 0.48
CA THR A 156 -1.31 19.47 -0.53
C THR A 156 -0.07 19.52 -1.43
N SER A 157 1.13 19.49 -0.85
CA SER A 157 2.40 19.44 -1.60
C SER A 157 2.42 18.26 -2.56
N SER A 158 2.05 17.08 -2.10
CA SER A 158 1.97 15.89 -2.94
C SER A 158 1.00 16.06 -4.11
N ASN A 159 -0.19 16.65 -3.86
CA ASN A 159 -1.15 16.93 -4.91
C ASN A 159 -0.54 17.80 -6.01
N VAL A 160 0.19 18.85 -5.64
CA VAL A 160 0.84 19.77 -6.58
C VAL A 160 1.98 19.09 -7.33
N ILE A 161 2.93 18.48 -6.60
CA ILE A 161 4.13 17.88 -7.20
C ILE A 161 3.78 16.71 -8.15
N THR A 162 2.76 15.93 -7.83
CA THR A 162 2.35 14.75 -8.64
C THR A 162 1.31 15.06 -9.71
N SER A 163 0.87 16.32 -9.85
CA SER A 163 -0.10 16.74 -10.87
C SER A 163 0.49 16.88 -12.27
N GLY A 164 1.83 16.82 -12.42
CA GLY A 164 2.51 16.95 -13.72
C GLY A 164 2.02 15.91 -14.74
N VAL A 165 1.77 16.41 -15.98
CA VAL A 165 1.33 15.58 -17.12
C VAL A 165 2.46 15.52 -18.15
N LEU A 166 2.69 14.37 -18.76
CA LEU A 166 3.62 14.24 -19.87
C LEU A 166 3.12 15.05 -21.08
N LYS A 167 3.96 15.91 -21.64
CA LYS A 167 3.66 16.58 -22.91
C LYS A 167 3.58 15.54 -24.04
N LYS A 168 2.65 15.72 -25.01
CA LYS A 168 2.52 14.86 -26.19
C LYS A 168 3.85 14.65 -26.94
N GLN A 169 4.73 15.66 -26.97
CA GLN A 169 6.09 15.56 -27.55
C GLN A 169 7.03 14.59 -26.82
N ASN A 170 6.79 14.29 -25.55
CA ASN A 170 7.62 13.34 -24.78
C ASN A 170 7.05 11.92 -24.81
N GLN A 171 5.84 11.70 -25.30
CA GLN A 171 5.28 10.38 -25.53
C GLN A 171 6.07 9.61 -26.60
N ASN A 172 6.70 10.32 -27.56
CA ASN A 172 7.59 9.75 -28.55
C ASN A 172 9.03 9.55 -28.05
N LYS A 173 9.36 9.92 -26.80
CA LYS A 173 10.67 9.81 -26.17
C LYS A 173 10.73 8.71 -25.10
N GLY A 174 9.97 7.64 -25.24
CA GLY A 174 10.10 6.41 -24.46
C GLY A 174 9.49 6.41 -23.06
N LYS A 175 8.96 7.51 -22.54
CA LYS A 175 8.29 7.53 -21.23
C LYS A 175 6.79 7.82 -21.40
N ASN A 176 5.98 6.78 -21.31
CA ASN A 176 4.54 6.87 -21.54
C ASN A 176 3.73 7.23 -20.28
N LYS A 177 4.32 7.13 -19.07
CA LYS A 177 3.62 7.37 -17.79
C LYS A 177 4.55 7.91 -16.70
N VAL A 178 4.14 8.99 -16.04
CA VAL A 178 4.79 9.45 -14.79
C VAL A 178 4.21 8.67 -13.62
N ARG A 179 5.07 8.01 -12.84
CA ARG A 179 4.62 7.31 -11.62
C ARG A 179 4.40 8.30 -10.49
N LYS A 180 3.21 8.30 -9.93
CA LYS A 180 2.87 9.08 -8.73
C LYS A 180 3.38 8.30 -7.51
N GLY A 181 4.14 8.96 -6.62
CA GLY A 181 4.59 8.37 -5.36
C GLY A 181 3.40 8.21 -4.40
N ALA A 182 3.28 7.04 -3.78
CA ALA A 182 2.38 6.84 -2.65
C ALA A 182 2.98 7.43 -1.37
N GLN A 183 2.17 7.72 -0.37
CA GLN A 183 2.63 8.24 0.92
C GLN A 183 2.00 7.48 2.10
N LEU A 184 2.74 7.43 3.20
CA LEU A 184 2.30 6.89 4.48
C LEU A 184 2.68 7.86 5.60
N ALA A 185 1.75 8.13 6.51
CA ALA A 185 2.02 8.81 7.78
C ALA A 185 1.75 7.87 8.95
N CYS A 186 2.66 7.86 9.92
CA CYS A 186 2.52 7.13 11.17
C CYS A 186 2.39 8.09 12.35
N MET A 187 1.60 7.70 13.36
CA MET A 187 1.52 8.37 14.65
C MET A 187 1.44 7.33 15.77
N SER A 188 2.17 7.57 16.84
CA SER A 188 2.17 6.68 18.00
C SER A 188 0.92 6.85 18.87
N VAL A 189 0.46 5.73 19.43
CA VAL A 189 -0.77 5.66 20.24
C VAL A 189 -0.73 6.51 21.52
N TRP A 190 0.45 6.95 21.97
CA TRP A 190 0.63 7.85 23.12
C TRP A 190 0.49 9.34 22.76
N HIS A 191 0.50 9.71 21.46
CA HIS A 191 0.48 11.11 21.04
C HIS A 191 -0.89 11.77 21.33
N PRO A 192 -0.94 13.02 21.85
CA PRO A 192 -2.21 13.67 22.20
C PRO A 192 -3.20 13.83 21.03
N ASP A 193 -2.72 14.00 19.80
CA ASP A 193 -3.56 14.14 18.60
C ASP A 193 -3.98 12.79 17.99
N ILE A 194 -3.72 11.66 18.66
CA ILE A 194 -3.97 10.33 18.09
C ILE A 194 -5.43 10.10 17.70
N ILE A 195 -6.38 10.60 18.48
CA ILE A 195 -7.81 10.42 18.19
C ILE A 195 -8.20 11.17 16.89
N GLU A 196 -7.68 12.40 16.70
CA GLU A 196 -7.89 13.15 15.46
C GLU A 196 -7.22 12.43 14.28
N PHE A 197 -6.03 11.86 14.47
CA PHE A 197 -5.32 11.10 13.45
C PHE A 197 -6.09 9.85 13.01
N ILE A 198 -6.57 9.04 13.96
CA ILE A 198 -7.35 7.82 13.68
C ILE A 198 -8.62 8.16 12.88
N THR A 199 -9.29 9.25 13.23
CA THR A 199 -10.58 9.63 12.63
C THR A 199 -10.46 10.55 11.41
N ALA A 200 -9.26 10.99 11.05
CA ALA A 200 -9.03 11.99 10.00
C ALA A 200 -9.70 11.64 8.66
N LYS A 201 -9.65 10.38 8.25
CA LYS A 201 -10.22 9.91 6.98
C LYS A 201 -11.69 9.49 7.05
N GLN A 202 -12.33 9.59 8.23
CA GLN A 202 -13.79 9.52 8.32
C GLN A 202 -14.45 10.72 7.63
N THR A 203 -13.72 11.85 7.51
CA THR A 203 -14.15 13.01 6.72
C THR A 203 -13.74 12.82 5.25
N PRO A 204 -14.69 12.72 4.31
CA PRO A 204 -14.38 12.58 2.88
C PRO A 204 -13.47 13.71 2.37
N GLY A 205 -12.48 13.35 1.55
CA GLY A 205 -11.57 14.32 0.92
C GLY A 205 -10.39 14.79 1.79
N ARG A 206 -10.28 14.34 3.04
CA ARG A 206 -9.15 14.68 3.92
C ARG A 206 -8.01 13.66 3.77
N LEU A 207 -6.75 14.12 3.68
CA LEU A 207 -5.52 13.32 3.60
C LEU A 207 -5.57 12.23 2.50
N THR A 208 -6.07 12.59 1.32
CA THR A 208 -6.34 11.63 0.23
C THR A 208 -5.09 11.01 -0.38
N LYS A 209 -3.91 11.61 -0.17
CA LYS A 209 -2.63 11.10 -0.68
C LYS A 209 -1.87 10.26 0.34
N PHE A 210 -2.39 10.10 1.53
CA PHE A 210 -1.76 9.34 2.59
C PHE A 210 -2.52 8.06 2.91
N ASN A 211 -1.80 6.97 3.12
CA ASN A 211 -2.22 5.89 4.00
C ASN A 211 -1.86 6.29 5.44
N LEU A 212 -2.70 5.96 6.40
CA LEU A 212 -2.47 6.26 7.81
C LEU A 212 -2.25 4.96 8.59
N SER A 213 -1.28 4.97 9.50
CA SER A 213 -1.05 3.83 10.40
C SER A 213 -0.76 4.28 11.82
N VAL A 214 -1.38 3.61 12.78
CA VAL A 214 -1.12 3.82 14.21
C VAL A 214 0.02 2.90 14.65
N LEU A 215 1.03 3.48 15.32
CA LEU A 215 2.08 2.73 15.98
C LEU A 215 1.60 2.34 17.38
N VAL A 216 1.45 1.05 17.61
CA VAL A 216 1.10 0.50 18.92
C VAL A 216 2.30 -0.21 19.55
N THR A 217 2.53 0.03 20.85
CA THR A 217 3.57 -0.61 21.63
C THR A 217 3.08 -1.89 22.28
N ASP A 218 4.00 -2.75 22.70
CA ASP A 218 3.65 -3.94 23.49
C ASP A 218 3.00 -3.55 24.83
N GLU A 219 3.42 -2.42 25.43
CA GLU A 219 2.80 -1.85 26.63
C GLU A 219 1.33 -1.45 26.40
N PHE A 220 1.03 -0.81 25.26
CA PHE A 220 -0.34 -0.47 24.90
C PHE A 220 -1.19 -1.72 24.66
N MET A 221 -0.65 -2.71 23.96
CA MET A 221 -1.37 -3.97 23.72
C MET A 221 -1.64 -4.74 25.03
N ASP A 222 -0.67 -4.75 25.96
CA ASP A 222 -0.88 -5.29 27.29
C ASP A 222 -1.96 -4.50 28.07
N ALA A 223 -1.98 -3.18 27.94
CA ALA A 223 -3.00 -2.33 28.57
C ALA A 223 -4.40 -2.60 27.97
N VAL A 224 -4.50 -2.83 26.64
CA VAL A 224 -5.75 -3.21 25.99
C VAL A 224 -6.27 -4.56 26.50
N VAL A 225 -5.41 -5.60 26.53
CA VAL A 225 -5.81 -6.94 26.94
C VAL A 225 -6.19 -7.00 28.43
N ASN A 226 -5.51 -6.22 29.28
CA ASN A 226 -5.69 -6.26 30.72
C ASN A 226 -6.51 -5.09 31.28
N HIS A 227 -7.20 -4.33 30.43
CA HIS A 227 -8.06 -3.21 30.82
C HIS A 227 -7.37 -2.18 31.74
N LYS A 228 -6.11 -1.85 31.39
CA LYS A 228 -5.31 -0.88 32.15
C LYS A 228 -5.54 0.55 31.63
N PRO A 229 -5.32 1.57 32.47
CA PRO A 229 -5.39 2.96 32.03
C PRO A 229 -4.29 3.28 30.99
N TRP A 230 -4.59 4.27 30.13
CA TRP A 230 -3.64 4.78 29.13
C TRP A 230 -3.59 6.30 29.14
N LYS A 231 -2.38 6.85 28.98
CA LYS A 231 -2.15 8.30 28.98
C LYS A 231 -1.69 8.78 27.64
N LEU A 232 -2.30 9.85 27.14
CA LEU A 232 -1.77 10.63 26.05
C LEU A 232 -0.80 11.67 26.63
N ILE A 233 0.45 11.60 26.22
CA ILE A 233 1.55 12.38 26.80
C ILE A 233 2.35 13.06 25.71
N PHE A 234 2.97 14.18 26.06
CA PHE A 234 3.90 14.86 25.17
C PHE A 234 4.97 15.58 26.02
N PRO A 235 6.21 15.78 25.50
CA PRO A 235 7.21 16.55 26.19
C PRO A 235 6.70 17.93 26.64
N ASP A 236 7.18 18.41 27.78
CA ASP A 236 7.00 19.81 28.15
C ASP A 236 7.76 20.69 27.15
N THR A 237 7.01 21.34 26.25
CA THR A 237 7.57 22.17 25.17
C THR A 237 8.24 23.45 25.69
N THR A 238 8.03 23.79 26.97
CA THR A 238 8.69 24.92 27.62
C THR A 238 10.06 24.56 28.21
N HIS A 239 10.36 23.27 28.35
CA HIS A 239 11.62 22.80 28.91
C HIS A 239 12.82 23.19 28.01
N LYS A 240 13.90 23.68 28.62
CA LYS A 240 15.09 24.21 27.92
C LYS A 240 15.78 23.24 26.95
N MET A 241 15.54 21.93 27.10
CA MET A 241 16.11 20.90 26.27
C MET A 241 15.17 20.50 25.10
N TYR A 242 13.92 21.01 25.06
CA TYR A 242 12.94 20.60 24.04
C TYR A 242 13.49 20.83 22.63
N SER A 243 13.84 22.05 22.24
CA SER A 243 14.37 22.36 20.90
C SER A 243 15.73 21.71 20.58
N LYS A 244 16.43 21.17 21.61
CA LYS A 244 17.76 20.57 21.44
C LYS A 244 17.75 19.06 21.37
N CYS A 245 16.81 18.41 22.07
CA CYS A 245 16.84 16.97 22.33
C CYS A 245 15.58 16.23 21.87
N TRP A 246 14.48 16.94 21.59
CA TRP A 246 13.26 16.28 21.12
C TRP A 246 13.45 15.75 19.69
N ASN A 247 13.22 14.45 19.52
CA ASN A 247 13.44 13.72 18.28
C ASN A 247 12.22 12.87 17.85
N GLY A 248 11.07 13.00 18.54
CA GLY A 248 9.86 12.22 18.29
C GLY A 248 9.79 10.89 19.06
N ARG A 249 10.81 10.55 19.88
CA ARG A 249 10.82 9.33 20.71
C ARG A 249 10.58 9.69 22.16
N ILE A 250 9.40 9.33 22.64
CA ILE A 250 9.00 9.67 24.01
C ILE A 250 9.85 8.93 25.06
N GLU A 251 10.28 7.70 24.76
CA GLU A 251 11.13 6.88 25.61
C GLU A 251 12.51 7.53 25.79
N ASP A 252 13.09 8.08 24.72
CA ASP A 252 14.38 8.80 24.77
C ASP A 252 14.29 10.06 25.63
N TRP A 253 13.13 10.76 25.57
CA TRP A 253 12.88 11.94 26.36
C TRP A 253 12.76 11.61 27.86
N ILE A 254 11.94 10.62 28.19
CA ILE A 254 11.70 10.17 29.57
C ILE A 254 12.98 9.57 30.18
N SER A 255 13.74 8.78 29.40
CA SER A 255 14.98 8.15 29.89
C SER A 255 16.06 9.16 30.35
N LYS A 256 15.99 10.40 29.82
CA LYS A 256 16.85 11.51 30.22
C LYS A 256 16.31 12.27 31.45
N GLY A 257 15.20 11.84 32.03
CA GLY A 257 14.56 12.49 33.18
C GLY A 257 13.85 13.80 32.80
N TYR A 258 13.52 14.04 31.56
CA TYR A 258 12.84 15.27 31.14
C TYR A 258 11.34 15.19 31.34
N PRO A 259 10.65 16.30 31.70
CA PRO A 259 9.23 16.31 32.04
C PRO A 259 8.34 16.09 30.82
N VAL A 260 7.23 15.38 31.05
CA VAL A 260 6.13 15.22 30.12
C VAL A 260 4.85 15.83 30.67
N ASN A 261 4.01 16.35 29.80
CA ASN A 261 2.67 16.80 30.11
C ASN A 261 1.68 15.68 29.78
N ILE A 262 0.74 15.41 30.68
CA ILE A 262 -0.39 14.52 30.44
C ILE A 262 -1.52 15.37 29.84
N TRP A 263 -1.91 15.05 28.60
CA TRP A 263 -2.98 15.77 27.90
C TRP A 263 -4.34 15.17 28.15
N LYS A 264 -4.38 13.84 28.24
CA LYS A 264 -5.59 13.08 28.54
C LYS A 264 -5.22 11.74 29.16
N GLU A 265 -6.06 11.27 30.07
CA GLU A 265 -5.98 9.93 30.65
C GLU A 265 -7.26 9.19 30.36
N PHE A 266 -7.15 8.00 29.84
CA PHE A 266 -8.23 7.03 29.62
C PHE A 266 -8.17 6.03 30.76
N LYS A 267 -9.31 5.66 31.31
CA LYS A 267 -9.40 4.66 32.39
C LYS A 267 -9.11 3.26 31.88
N ASP A 268 -9.38 3.01 30.62
CA ASP A 268 -9.17 1.75 29.92
C ASP A 268 -8.59 2.03 28.53
N ALA A 269 -7.46 1.41 28.20
CA ALA A 269 -6.82 1.51 26.89
C ALA A 269 -7.74 1.02 25.74
N ASN A 270 -8.70 0.15 26.05
CA ASN A 270 -9.71 -0.28 25.10
C ASN A 270 -10.52 0.87 24.51
N GLU A 271 -10.69 2.00 25.22
CA GLU A 271 -11.38 3.15 24.66
C GLU A 271 -10.71 3.67 23.37
N ILE A 272 -9.37 3.69 23.34
CA ILE A 272 -8.61 4.08 22.13
C ILE A 272 -8.63 2.94 21.11
N TRP A 273 -8.44 1.69 21.57
CA TRP A 273 -8.46 0.52 20.69
C TRP A 273 -9.79 0.40 19.93
N GLU A 274 -10.93 0.62 20.58
CA GLU A 274 -12.24 0.65 19.94
C GLU A 274 -12.35 1.74 18.87
N ILE A 275 -11.77 2.93 19.09
CA ILE A 275 -11.77 4.00 18.08
C ILE A 275 -10.93 3.58 16.87
N ILE A 276 -9.77 2.94 17.07
CA ILE A 276 -8.96 2.39 15.97
C ILE A 276 -9.75 1.34 15.21
N MET A 277 -10.30 0.35 15.90
CA MET A 277 -11.02 -0.76 15.28
C MET A 277 -12.28 -0.29 14.55
N GLN A 278 -13.06 0.61 15.14
CA GLN A 278 -14.25 1.17 14.50
C GLN A 278 -13.91 1.96 13.22
N SER A 279 -12.86 2.79 13.28
CA SER A 279 -12.38 3.53 12.11
C SER A 279 -11.95 2.59 10.98
N THR A 280 -11.17 1.58 11.32
CA THR A 280 -10.66 0.60 10.34
C THR A 280 -11.80 -0.26 9.78
N TYR A 281 -12.74 -0.71 10.59
CA TYR A 281 -13.92 -1.45 10.15
C TYR A 281 -14.78 -0.65 9.16
N ASN A 282 -14.92 0.65 9.37
CA ASN A 282 -15.75 1.53 8.54
C ASN A 282 -15.06 1.96 7.24
N ARG A 283 -13.73 2.16 7.25
CA ARG A 283 -12.98 2.81 6.17
C ARG A 283 -11.70 2.09 5.75
N ASN A 284 -11.41 0.91 6.29
CA ASN A 284 -10.17 0.14 6.06
C ASN A 284 -8.88 0.90 6.47
N GLU A 285 -9.02 2.00 7.23
CA GLU A 285 -7.94 2.82 7.77
C GLU A 285 -8.29 3.38 9.15
N PRO A 286 -7.30 3.57 10.02
CA PRO A 286 -5.86 3.36 9.84
C PRO A 286 -5.43 1.90 9.89
N GLY A 287 -4.25 1.59 9.32
CA GLY A 287 -3.53 0.35 9.60
C GLY A 287 -2.95 0.36 11.02
N VAL A 288 -2.54 -0.82 11.51
CA VAL A 288 -1.86 -0.96 12.80
C VAL A 288 -0.46 -1.51 12.59
N ILE A 289 0.53 -0.87 13.22
CA ILE A 289 1.94 -1.28 13.20
C ILE A 289 2.36 -1.60 14.64
N PHE A 290 2.83 -2.82 14.88
CA PHE A 290 3.39 -3.28 16.15
C PHE A 290 4.87 -2.83 16.22
N VAL A 291 5.09 -1.59 16.65
CA VAL A 291 6.39 -0.92 16.51
C VAL A 291 7.50 -1.59 17.30
N ASP A 292 7.22 -2.12 18.50
CA ASP A 292 8.22 -2.80 19.32
C ASP A 292 8.67 -4.11 18.67
N ARG A 293 7.78 -4.77 17.91
CA ARG A 293 8.12 -5.97 17.16
C ARG A 293 9.09 -5.68 16.02
N TYR A 294 8.92 -4.56 15.31
CA TYR A 294 9.90 -4.11 14.33
C TYR A 294 11.27 -3.93 14.96
N ASN A 295 11.33 -3.22 16.09
CA ASN A 295 12.59 -2.88 16.73
C ASN A 295 13.24 -4.10 17.45
N SER A 296 12.45 -4.98 18.07
CA SER A 296 12.96 -6.19 18.72
C SER A 296 13.49 -7.26 17.75
N LEU A 297 12.97 -7.31 16.53
CA LEU A 297 13.40 -8.23 15.47
C LEU A 297 14.39 -7.57 14.48
N ASN A 298 14.80 -6.32 14.72
CA ASN A 298 15.73 -5.61 13.85
C ASN A 298 17.15 -6.17 13.99
N ASN A 299 17.75 -6.58 12.88
CA ASN A 299 19.13 -7.09 12.85
C ASN A 299 20.18 -6.04 13.24
N LEU A 300 19.87 -4.75 13.10
CA LEU A 300 20.75 -3.64 13.40
C LEU A 300 20.46 -2.95 14.75
N TYR A 301 19.78 -3.64 15.67
CA TYR A 301 19.45 -3.13 17.01
C TYR A 301 20.64 -2.51 17.74
N TYR A 302 21.85 -2.99 17.48
CA TYR A 302 23.10 -2.55 18.13
C TYR A 302 23.68 -1.25 17.58
N THR A 303 23.14 -0.74 16.46
CA THR A 303 23.61 0.52 15.85
C THR A 303 22.90 1.76 16.41
N GLY A 304 21.92 1.58 17.32
CA GLY A 304 21.03 2.63 17.77
C GLY A 304 19.93 2.98 16.77
N GLU A 305 19.77 2.17 15.71
CA GLU A 305 18.68 2.32 14.75
C GLU A 305 17.32 2.14 15.42
N TYR A 306 16.40 3.05 15.13
CA TYR A 306 15.01 2.94 15.56
C TYR A 306 14.08 3.06 14.36
N ILE A 307 13.18 2.09 14.22
CA ILE A 307 12.17 2.04 13.18
C ILE A 307 10.89 2.62 13.75
N SER A 308 10.47 3.78 13.23
CA SER A 308 9.23 4.48 13.62
C SER A 308 8.26 4.68 12.47
N SER A 309 8.58 4.15 11.29
CA SER A 309 7.73 4.21 10.11
C SER A 309 8.04 3.08 9.14
N THR A 310 7.19 2.91 8.15
CA THR A 310 7.42 2.02 7.02
C THR A 310 7.35 2.78 5.71
N ASN A 311 7.72 2.13 4.62
CA ASN A 311 7.35 2.59 3.29
C ASN A 311 5.81 2.54 3.11
N PRO A 312 5.24 3.21 2.08
CA PRO A 312 3.79 3.31 1.89
C PRO A 312 3.00 2.01 1.83
N CYS A 313 3.64 0.92 1.44
CA CYS A 313 2.99 -0.40 1.35
C CYS A 313 3.23 -1.31 2.57
N GLY A 314 4.06 -0.87 3.53
CA GLY A 314 4.26 -1.56 4.80
C GLY A 314 5.23 -2.75 4.78
N GLU A 315 5.80 -3.12 3.62
CA GLU A 315 6.71 -4.26 3.51
C GLU A 315 8.13 -3.99 4.03
N GLN A 316 8.48 -2.73 4.26
CA GLN A 316 9.77 -2.37 4.82
C GLN A 316 9.64 -1.37 5.98
N GLY A 317 9.89 -1.83 7.20
CA GLY A 317 10.18 -0.98 8.33
C GLY A 317 11.58 -0.41 8.18
N LEU A 318 11.69 0.91 8.12
CA LEU A 318 12.94 1.60 7.83
C LEU A 318 13.18 2.73 8.84
N PRO A 319 14.43 2.98 9.21
CA PRO A 319 14.80 4.20 9.92
C PRO A 319 14.68 5.42 8.99
N ILE A 320 14.80 6.60 9.54
CA ILE A 320 14.94 7.84 8.77
C ILE A 320 16.18 7.72 7.86
N GLY A 321 15.99 8.01 6.57
CA GLY A 321 17.00 7.83 5.53
C GLY A 321 16.95 6.47 4.82
N GLY A 322 16.12 5.56 5.29
CA GLY A 322 15.98 4.22 4.68
C GLY A 322 15.35 4.23 3.30
N ALA A 323 15.74 3.27 2.47
CA ALA A 323 15.27 3.11 1.09
C ALA A 323 15.02 1.63 0.75
N CYS A 324 14.01 1.37 -0.08
CA CYS A 324 13.56 0.03 -0.48
C CYS A 324 14.18 -0.40 -1.81
N CYS A 325 15.13 -1.33 -1.81
CA CYS A 325 15.62 -2.00 -3.02
C CYS A 325 14.97 -3.38 -3.14
N LEU A 326 14.00 -3.55 -4.06
CA LEU A 326 13.11 -4.70 -4.10
C LEU A 326 13.32 -5.58 -5.33
N GLY A 327 13.15 -6.89 -5.15
CA GLY A 327 13.06 -7.87 -6.21
C GLY A 327 12.30 -9.12 -5.76
N HIS A 328 11.70 -9.85 -6.70
CA HIS A 328 10.72 -10.89 -6.38
C HIS A 328 11.01 -12.17 -7.15
N ILE A 329 11.05 -13.29 -6.43
CA ILE A 329 11.05 -14.64 -6.99
C ILE A 329 9.65 -14.93 -7.50
N ASN A 330 9.49 -15.20 -8.78
CA ASN A 330 8.22 -15.65 -9.33
C ASN A 330 8.06 -17.15 -9.09
N LEU A 331 7.33 -17.51 -8.05
CA LEU A 331 7.18 -18.89 -7.60
C LEU A 331 6.53 -19.80 -8.66
N THR A 332 5.76 -19.26 -9.60
CA THR A 332 5.17 -20.04 -10.68
C THR A 332 6.20 -20.62 -11.66
N GLN A 333 7.42 -20.05 -11.68
CA GLN A 333 8.52 -20.49 -12.52
C GLN A 333 9.48 -21.46 -11.81
N TYR A 334 9.17 -21.83 -10.56
CA TYR A 334 9.95 -22.74 -9.73
C TYR A 334 9.12 -23.92 -9.22
N ILE A 335 8.15 -24.35 -9.99
CA ILE A 335 7.38 -25.57 -9.75
C ILE A 335 8.13 -26.72 -10.43
N ASN A 336 8.34 -27.85 -9.73
CA ASN A 336 8.98 -29.03 -10.30
C ASN A 336 8.14 -29.65 -11.44
N SER A 337 8.77 -30.50 -12.25
CA SER A 337 8.16 -31.02 -13.49
C SER A 337 6.90 -31.87 -13.25
N ASP A 338 6.78 -32.53 -12.13
CA ASP A 338 5.63 -33.35 -11.73
C ASP A 338 4.53 -32.56 -11.00
N LYS A 339 4.72 -31.26 -10.80
CA LYS A 339 3.79 -30.31 -10.13
C LYS A 339 3.43 -30.74 -8.71
N THR A 340 4.37 -31.31 -7.97
CA THR A 340 4.14 -31.79 -6.58
C THR A 340 4.72 -30.88 -5.53
N ASP A 341 5.80 -30.14 -5.85
CA ASP A 341 6.54 -29.27 -4.93
C ASP A 341 7.25 -28.16 -5.73
N PHE A 342 7.93 -27.27 -5.05
CA PHE A 342 8.84 -26.32 -5.67
C PHE A 342 10.16 -26.99 -6.09
N ASP A 343 10.79 -26.46 -7.15
CA ASP A 343 12.13 -26.85 -7.59
C ASP A 343 13.19 -26.14 -6.75
N TYR A 344 13.51 -26.73 -5.60
CA TYR A 344 14.50 -26.18 -4.66
C TYR A 344 15.91 -26.14 -5.25
N ALA A 345 16.25 -27.05 -6.16
CA ALA A 345 17.56 -27.03 -6.83
C ALA A 345 17.70 -25.82 -7.77
N ALA A 346 16.63 -25.47 -8.49
CA ALA A 346 16.61 -24.27 -9.31
C ALA A 346 16.64 -23.00 -8.44
N LEU A 347 15.90 -22.96 -7.33
CA LEU A 347 15.95 -21.86 -6.37
C LEU A 347 17.36 -21.66 -5.78
N GLU A 348 18.02 -22.75 -5.35
CA GLU A 348 19.37 -22.68 -4.79
C GLU A 348 20.38 -22.12 -5.78
N ARG A 349 20.29 -22.53 -7.04
CA ARG A 349 21.16 -22.05 -8.11
C ARG A 349 20.93 -20.56 -8.45
N ASP A 350 19.66 -20.09 -8.46
CA ASP A 350 19.28 -18.81 -9.02
C ASP A 350 19.27 -17.68 -7.97
N ILE A 351 18.95 -17.95 -6.70
CA ILE A 351 18.90 -16.96 -5.60
C ILE A 351 20.22 -16.18 -5.43
N PRO A 352 21.42 -16.79 -5.49
CA PRO A 352 22.66 -16.03 -5.36
C PRO A 352 22.81 -14.89 -6.39
N TYR A 353 22.34 -15.11 -7.63
CA TYR A 353 22.37 -14.07 -8.66
C TYR A 353 21.33 -12.97 -8.40
N MET A 354 20.18 -13.29 -7.80
CA MET A 354 19.16 -12.32 -7.42
C MET A 354 19.65 -11.41 -6.29
N VAL A 355 20.28 -11.98 -5.24
CA VAL A 355 20.90 -11.23 -4.14
C VAL A 355 21.99 -10.32 -4.67
N ARG A 356 22.88 -10.83 -5.54
CA ARG A 356 23.94 -10.05 -6.17
C ARG A 356 23.39 -8.91 -7.04
N PHE A 357 22.33 -9.18 -7.81
CA PHE A 357 21.66 -8.15 -8.62
C PHE A 357 21.15 -7.00 -7.76
N LEU A 358 20.44 -7.31 -6.67
CA LEU A 358 19.89 -6.29 -5.76
C LEU A 358 21.00 -5.53 -5.03
N ASP A 359 22.06 -6.19 -4.58
CA ASP A 359 23.25 -5.52 -4.02
C ASP A 359 23.88 -4.55 -5.03
N SER A 360 23.93 -4.94 -6.29
CA SER A 360 24.44 -4.11 -7.40
C SER A 360 23.55 -2.89 -7.64
N VAL A 361 22.22 -3.03 -7.55
CA VAL A 361 21.27 -1.91 -7.64
C VAL A 361 21.53 -0.87 -6.55
N VAL A 362 21.80 -1.29 -5.30
CA VAL A 362 22.17 -0.37 -4.19
C VAL A 362 23.42 0.44 -4.54
N SER A 363 24.32 -0.12 -5.33
CA SER A 363 25.56 0.56 -5.73
C SER A 363 25.38 1.59 -6.85
N THR A 364 24.39 1.38 -7.74
CA THR A 364 24.21 2.13 -9.00
C THR A 364 23.06 3.13 -8.97
N THR A 365 22.09 2.96 -8.05
CA THR A 365 20.92 3.83 -8.02
C THR A 365 21.25 5.27 -7.61
N HIS A 366 20.50 6.22 -8.17
CA HIS A 366 20.51 7.60 -7.69
C HIS A 366 19.65 7.72 -6.41
N PHE A 367 20.21 8.40 -5.41
CA PHE A 367 19.49 8.74 -4.17
C PHE A 367 19.17 10.24 -4.16
N PRO A 368 17.89 10.62 -3.94
CA PRO A 368 17.48 12.03 -4.01
C PRO A 368 18.05 12.91 -2.88
N LEU A 369 18.50 12.30 -1.78
CA LEU A 369 19.03 13.01 -0.61
C LEU A 369 20.30 12.31 -0.10
N PRO A 370 21.30 13.07 0.44
CA PRO A 370 22.53 12.50 0.99
C PRO A 370 22.30 11.46 2.09
N ILE A 371 21.31 11.67 2.97
CA ILE A 371 20.99 10.74 4.06
C ILE A 371 20.59 9.36 3.54
N HIS A 372 19.85 9.29 2.43
CA HIS A 372 19.46 8.02 1.81
C HIS A 372 20.66 7.30 1.19
N TYR A 373 21.58 8.06 0.62
CA TYR A 373 22.84 7.50 0.09
C TYR A 373 23.69 6.89 1.22
N GLU A 374 23.92 7.65 2.30
CA GLU A 374 24.70 7.18 3.44
C GLU A 374 24.08 5.95 4.11
N GLU A 375 22.77 5.99 4.34
CA GLU A 375 22.02 4.88 4.92
C GLU A 375 22.14 3.61 4.06
N ALA A 376 21.92 3.75 2.74
CA ALA A 376 22.01 2.65 1.82
C ALA A 376 23.43 2.08 1.71
N LYS A 377 24.47 2.91 1.69
CA LYS A 377 25.88 2.47 1.60
C LYS A 377 26.35 1.80 2.87
N ASN A 378 25.98 2.34 4.05
CA ASN A 378 26.43 1.82 5.34
C ASN A 378 25.77 0.49 5.71
N LYS A 379 24.56 0.22 5.26
CA LYS A 379 23.76 -0.96 5.65
C LYS A 379 23.48 -1.93 4.49
N ARG A 380 23.54 -1.47 3.26
CA ARG A 380 23.30 -2.26 2.03
C ARG A 380 22.04 -3.13 2.11
N ARG A 381 20.97 -2.55 2.63
CA ARG A 381 19.67 -3.22 2.80
C ARG A 381 19.05 -3.52 1.44
N ILE A 382 18.63 -4.76 1.24
CA ILE A 382 17.88 -5.22 0.06
C ILE A 382 16.59 -5.90 0.51
N GLY A 383 15.71 -6.20 -0.43
CA GLY A 383 14.44 -6.89 -0.17
C GLY A 383 14.13 -7.89 -1.28
N LEU A 384 14.65 -9.09 -1.16
CA LEU A 384 14.27 -10.24 -1.99
C LEU A 384 12.99 -10.83 -1.42
N GLY A 385 11.94 -10.93 -2.23
CA GLY A 385 10.64 -11.44 -1.83
C GLY A 385 10.06 -12.43 -2.80
N TYR A 386 8.75 -12.56 -2.74
CA TYR A 386 7.99 -13.54 -3.50
C TYR A 386 6.91 -12.85 -4.32
N THR A 387 6.51 -13.50 -5.42
CA THR A 387 5.30 -13.17 -6.18
C THR A 387 4.75 -14.44 -6.81
N GLY A 388 3.46 -14.45 -7.14
CA GLY A 388 2.80 -15.63 -7.73
C GLY A 388 2.54 -16.78 -6.76
N TYR A 389 2.59 -16.52 -5.44
CA TYR A 389 2.41 -17.58 -4.45
C TYR A 389 1.03 -18.25 -4.55
N GLY A 390 -0.06 -17.47 -4.58
CA GLY A 390 -1.42 -18.01 -4.74
C GLY A 390 -1.61 -18.77 -6.05
N SER A 391 -1.12 -18.22 -7.17
CA SER A 391 -1.16 -18.88 -8.49
C SER A 391 -0.35 -20.19 -8.50
N ALA A 392 0.82 -20.22 -7.84
CA ALA A 392 1.64 -21.42 -7.72
C ALA A 392 0.93 -22.52 -6.92
N LEU A 393 0.25 -22.17 -5.81
CA LEU A 393 -0.53 -23.13 -5.03
C LEU A 393 -1.64 -23.79 -5.87
N VAL A 394 -2.29 -23.02 -6.73
CA VAL A 394 -3.33 -23.55 -7.65
C VAL A 394 -2.71 -24.57 -8.61
N ILE A 395 -1.55 -24.26 -9.22
CA ILE A 395 -0.85 -25.16 -10.13
C ILE A 395 -0.41 -26.45 -9.39
N LEU A 396 0.02 -26.32 -8.13
CA LEU A 396 0.36 -27.45 -7.25
C LEU A 396 -0.87 -28.19 -6.71
N LYS A 397 -2.08 -27.75 -7.03
CA LYS A 397 -3.36 -28.30 -6.55
C LYS A 397 -3.47 -28.32 -5.02
N ILE A 398 -2.96 -27.26 -4.35
CA ILE A 398 -2.95 -27.09 -2.89
C ILE A 398 -3.89 -25.92 -2.51
N PRO A 399 -4.93 -26.15 -1.69
CA PRO A 399 -5.80 -25.08 -1.22
C PRO A 399 -5.04 -24.10 -0.34
N TYR A 400 -5.19 -22.78 -0.60
CA TYR A 400 -4.62 -21.73 0.23
C TYR A 400 -5.12 -21.86 1.69
N GLY A 401 -4.22 -21.70 2.67
CA GLY A 401 -4.53 -21.83 4.10
C GLY A 401 -4.66 -23.26 4.63
N SER A 402 -4.69 -24.29 3.77
CA SER A 402 -4.76 -25.69 4.21
C SER A 402 -3.49 -26.11 4.97
N LYS A 403 -3.59 -27.17 5.78
CA LYS A 403 -2.43 -27.74 6.51
C LYS A 403 -1.25 -28.01 5.56
N LYS A 404 -1.50 -28.65 4.39
CA LYS A 404 -0.46 -28.87 3.38
C LYS A 404 0.15 -27.57 2.86
N CYS A 405 -0.68 -26.52 2.68
CA CYS A 405 -0.21 -25.21 2.31
C CYS A 405 0.75 -24.64 3.38
N LEU A 406 0.38 -24.71 4.66
CA LEU A 406 1.20 -24.18 5.76
C LEU A 406 2.54 -24.93 5.88
N GLU A 407 2.54 -26.26 5.75
CA GLU A 407 3.76 -27.09 5.75
C GLU A 407 4.69 -26.73 4.57
N LEU A 408 4.12 -26.59 3.37
CA LEU A 408 4.87 -26.16 2.18
C LEU A 408 5.45 -24.76 2.35
N THR A 409 4.68 -23.84 2.93
CA THR A 409 5.10 -22.46 3.19
C THR A 409 6.28 -22.39 4.15
N GLU A 410 6.21 -23.13 5.26
CA GLU A 410 7.31 -23.20 6.23
C GLU A 410 8.60 -23.73 5.59
N LYS A 411 8.51 -24.81 4.79
CA LYS A 411 9.63 -25.37 4.05
C LYS A 411 10.22 -24.36 3.07
N LEU A 412 9.37 -23.72 2.26
CA LEU A 412 9.79 -22.74 1.26
C LEU A 412 10.48 -21.53 1.89
N CYS A 413 9.85 -20.92 2.89
CA CYS A 413 10.37 -19.72 3.53
C CYS A 413 11.71 -19.97 4.22
N LYS A 414 11.80 -21.07 4.97
CA LYS A 414 13.06 -21.48 5.61
C LYS A 414 14.17 -21.67 4.59
N PHE A 415 13.88 -22.38 3.48
CA PHE A 415 14.85 -22.63 2.42
C PHE A 415 15.33 -21.35 1.76
N VAL A 416 14.41 -20.51 1.25
CA VAL A 416 14.73 -19.29 0.51
C VAL A 416 15.51 -18.31 1.38
N THR A 417 15.08 -18.09 2.63
CA THR A 417 15.76 -17.16 3.54
C THR A 417 17.18 -17.62 3.83
N ASN A 418 17.39 -18.89 4.16
CA ASN A 418 18.73 -19.39 4.45
C ASN A 418 19.63 -19.37 3.21
N THR A 419 19.11 -19.71 2.03
CA THR A 419 19.86 -19.62 0.76
C THR A 419 20.25 -18.17 0.45
N ALA A 420 19.35 -17.21 0.66
CA ALA A 420 19.64 -15.80 0.43
C ALA A 420 20.69 -15.23 1.39
N TYR A 421 20.64 -15.65 2.67
CA TYR A 421 21.66 -15.26 3.66
C TYR A 421 23.02 -15.88 3.37
N LYS A 422 23.09 -17.16 3.00
CA LYS A 422 24.32 -17.80 2.54
C LYS A 422 24.88 -17.10 1.30
N ALA A 423 24.03 -16.73 0.35
CA ALA A 423 24.43 -15.97 -0.84
C ALA A 423 25.03 -14.59 -0.48
N SER A 424 24.44 -13.87 0.46
CA SER A 424 24.95 -12.58 0.94
C SER A 424 26.29 -12.74 1.69
N ALA A 425 26.46 -13.83 2.45
CA ALA A 425 27.74 -14.13 3.11
C ALA A 425 28.85 -14.45 2.08
N LEU A 426 28.56 -15.25 1.04
CA LEU A 426 29.51 -15.51 -0.03
C LEU A 426 29.82 -14.25 -0.84
N LEU A 427 28.86 -13.37 -1.06
CA LEU A 427 29.07 -12.08 -1.70
C LEU A 427 29.94 -11.15 -0.83
N SER A 428 29.81 -11.26 0.51
CA SER A 428 30.67 -10.55 1.45
C SER A 428 32.13 -10.99 1.35
N LYS A 429 32.39 -12.29 1.17
CA LYS A 429 33.76 -12.80 0.92
C LYS A 429 34.41 -12.15 -0.29
N GLU A 430 33.62 -11.82 -1.33
CA GLU A 430 34.12 -11.23 -2.58
C GLU A 430 34.19 -9.69 -2.52
N LYS A 431 33.14 -9.03 -1.99
CA LYS A 431 32.97 -7.57 -2.09
C LYS A 431 33.06 -6.84 -0.74
N GLY A 432 33.35 -7.58 0.34
CA GLY A 432 33.39 -7.08 1.73
C GLY A 432 32.01 -6.99 2.38
N SER A 433 31.98 -7.01 3.70
CA SER A 433 30.77 -6.84 4.50
C SER A 433 30.20 -5.43 4.38
N PHE A 434 28.92 -5.25 4.73
CA PHE A 434 28.38 -3.89 4.87
C PHE A 434 29.12 -3.13 6.00
N PRO A 435 29.35 -1.81 5.88
CA PRO A 435 30.21 -1.06 6.77
C PRO A 435 29.90 -1.14 8.27
N LEU A 436 28.62 -1.23 8.64
CA LEU A 436 28.18 -1.31 10.04
C LEU A 436 28.07 -2.76 10.56
N PHE A 437 28.62 -3.73 9.84
CA PHE A 437 28.56 -5.14 10.26
C PHE A 437 29.46 -5.39 11.47
N ASP A 438 28.86 -5.91 12.52
CA ASP A 438 29.53 -6.43 13.72
C ASP A 438 29.05 -7.88 13.93
N CYS A 439 29.90 -8.84 13.63
CA CYS A 439 29.51 -10.25 13.58
C CYS A 439 28.92 -10.73 14.92
N GLU A 440 29.59 -10.40 16.03
CA GLU A 440 29.16 -10.87 17.34
C GLU A 440 27.79 -10.31 17.74
N LYS A 441 27.56 -9.02 17.48
CA LYS A 441 26.30 -8.38 17.80
C LYS A 441 25.20 -8.80 16.81
N TYR A 442 25.50 -8.88 15.51
CA TYR A 442 24.55 -9.28 14.50
C TYR A 442 23.96 -10.67 14.77
N LEU A 443 24.82 -11.62 15.15
CA LEU A 443 24.41 -12.99 15.46
C LEU A 443 23.57 -13.13 16.75
N LYS A 444 23.53 -12.09 17.61
CA LYS A 444 22.63 -12.02 18.77
C LYS A 444 21.22 -11.51 18.43
N SER A 445 20.97 -11.08 17.19
CA SER A 445 19.65 -10.66 16.75
C SER A 445 18.61 -11.76 16.97
N LYS A 446 17.42 -11.37 17.46
CA LYS A 446 16.31 -12.31 17.64
C LYS A 446 15.87 -12.92 16.30
N PHE A 447 15.88 -12.15 15.22
CA PHE A 447 15.53 -12.69 13.90
C PHE A 447 16.52 -13.78 13.46
N VAL A 448 17.83 -13.53 13.57
CA VAL A 448 18.87 -14.51 13.21
C VAL A 448 18.67 -15.81 13.95
N ASN A 449 18.46 -15.73 15.27
CA ASN A 449 18.28 -16.94 16.10
C ASN A 449 16.95 -17.68 15.82
N ASN A 450 15.92 -17.01 15.34
CA ASN A 450 14.63 -17.61 15.05
C ASN A 450 14.54 -18.24 13.65
N ALA A 451 15.24 -17.66 12.65
CA ALA A 451 15.01 -17.94 11.22
C ALA A 451 16.18 -18.66 10.54
N LEU A 452 17.43 -18.46 11.00
CA LEU A 452 18.59 -18.98 10.31
C LEU A 452 19.03 -20.34 10.89
N THR A 453 19.53 -21.20 9.99
CA THR A 453 20.12 -22.49 10.37
C THR A 453 21.56 -22.31 10.86
N GLU A 454 22.06 -23.30 11.64
CA GLU A 454 23.46 -23.31 12.10
C GLU A 454 24.45 -23.22 10.93
N GLU A 455 24.19 -23.91 9.82
CA GLU A 455 24.99 -23.82 8.61
C GLU A 455 25.07 -22.40 8.07
N THR A 456 23.93 -21.69 8.00
CA THR A 456 23.88 -20.30 7.54
C THR A 456 24.63 -19.37 8.50
N ILE A 457 24.48 -19.57 9.81
CA ILE A 457 25.20 -18.81 10.85
C ILE A 457 26.70 -19.03 10.70
N GLU A 458 27.16 -20.25 10.43
CA GLU A 458 28.57 -20.54 10.22
C GLU A 458 29.14 -19.84 8.99
N HIS A 459 28.39 -19.80 7.87
CA HIS A 459 28.78 -19.01 6.69
C HIS A 459 28.94 -17.50 7.03
N ILE A 460 28.04 -16.95 7.86
CA ILE A 460 28.12 -15.54 8.28
C ILE A 460 29.37 -15.31 9.17
N LYS A 461 29.69 -16.24 10.09
CA LYS A 461 30.90 -16.14 10.91
C LYS A 461 32.18 -16.14 10.08
N GLN A 462 32.22 -17.02 9.07
CA GLN A 462 33.42 -17.18 8.24
C GLN A 462 33.65 -16.04 7.25
N HIS A 463 32.56 -15.45 6.70
CA HIS A 463 32.66 -14.55 5.56
C HIS A 463 32.13 -13.14 5.82
N GLY A 464 31.48 -12.92 6.96
CA GLY A 464 30.70 -11.71 7.21
C GLY A 464 29.41 -11.69 6.41
N LEU A 465 28.77 -10.52 6.27
CA LEU A 465 27.51 -10.36 5.56
C LEU A 465 27.52 -9.11 4.71
N ARG A 466 27.15 -9.23 3.44
CA ARG A 466 27.13 -8.11 2.48
C ARG A 466 25.94 -7.17 2.67
N ASN A 467 24.80 -7.68 3.11
CA ASN A 467 23.54 -6.97 3.21
C ASN A 467 22.96 -7.11 4.63
N SER A 468 22.58 -6.02 5.27
CA SER A 468 22.09 -6.02 6.66
C SER A 468 20.71 -6.66 6.80
N HIS A 469 19.84 -6.46 5.81
CA HIS A 469 18.53 -7.08 5.66
C HIS A 469 18.41 -7.57 4.23
N ILE A 470 17.74 -8.68 4.01
CA ILE A 470 17.77 -9.40 2.72
C ILE A 470 16.36 -9.69 2.22
N THR A 471 15.39 -9.93 3.11
CA THR A 471 14.08 -10.48 2.74
C THR A 471 12.93 -9.52 3.03
N THR A 472 11.94 -9.49 2.13
CA THR A 472 10.69 -8.71 2.27
C THR A 472 9.59 -9.31 1.41
N VAL A 473 8.32 -8.99 1.67
CA VAL A 473 7.24 -9.33 0.74
C VAL A 473 6.49 -8.08 0.33
N ALA A 474 6.77 -7.62 -0.88
CA ALA A 474 6.09 -6.47 -1.48
C ALA A 474 4.78 -6.88 -2.19
N PRO A 475 3.86 -5.93 -2.44
CA PRO A 475 2.55 -6.25 -3.04
C PRO A 475 2.61 -6.66 -4.51
N THR A 476 3.68 -6.34 -5.23
CA THR A 476 3.95 -6.70 -6.65
C THR A 476 2.81 -6.43 -7.65
N GLY A 477 1.97 -5.43 -7.43
CA GLY A 477 0.76 -5.19 -8.22
C GLY A 477 1.01 -5.12 -9.73
N ASN A 478 1.75 -4.12 -10.24
CA ASN A 478 2.03 -3.99 -11.68
C ASN A 478 3.01 -5.06 -12.19
N THR A 479 3.97 -5.47 -11.36
CA THR A 479 4.95 -6.50 -11.74
C THR A 479 4.34 -7.90 -11.81
N GLY A 480 3.33 -8.19 -10.99
CA GLY A 480 2.54 -9.42 -11.12
C GLY A 480 1.71 -9.46 -12.40
N ILE A 481 1.12 -8.33 -12.80
CA ILE A 481 0.39 -8.23 -14.08
C ILE A 481 1.38 -8.39 -15.26
N LEU A 482 2.56 -7.76 -15.21
CA LEU A 482 3.62 -7.93 -16.19
C LEU A 482 3.97 -9.41 -16.38
N ALA A 483 4.03 -10.17 -15.30
CA ALA A 483 4.31 -11.60 -15.31
C ALA A 483 3.07 -12.47 -15.59
N ASN A 484 2.23 -12.04 -16.51
CA ASN A 484 1.02 -12.75 -16.94
C ASN A 484 -0.09 -12.83 -15.88
N ASN A 485 -0.20 -11.78 -15.06
CA ASN A 485 -1.25 -11.65 -14.03
C ASN A 485 -1.20 -12.77 -12.98
N ILE A 486 0.00 -13.04 -12.48
CA ILE A 486 0.17 -13.89 -11.29
C ILE A 486 -0.31 -13.16 -10.04
N SER A 487 -0.65 -13.90 -8.99
CA SER A 487 -1.03 -13.32 -7.69
C SER A 487 0.10 -12.47 -7.09
N GLY A 488 -0.23 -11.34 -6.47
CA GLY A 488 0.75 -10.42 -5.90
C GLY A 488 1.34 -10.94 -4.59
N GLY A 489 2.65 -10.85 -4.43
CA GLY A 489 3.34 -11.24 -3.20
C GLY A 489 2.94 -12.62 -2.72
N LEU A 490 2.41 -12.68 -1.51
CA LEU A 490 1.83 -13.89 -0.91
C LEU A 490 0.29 -13.89 -0.90
N GLU A 491 -0.32 -12.98 -1.68
CA GLU A 491 -1.78 -12.93 -1.78
C GLU A 491 -2.35 -14.21 -2.42
N PRO A 492 -3.54 -14.65 -2.00
CA PRO A 492 -4.28 -15.65 -2.77
C PRO A 492 -4.70 -15.07 -4.12
N VAL A 493 -5.16 -15.93 -5.00
CA VAL A 493 -5.77 -15.49 -6.27
C VAL A 493 -7.02 -14.68 -5.98
N ILE A 494 -7.11 -13.46 -6.51
CA ILE A 494 -8.26 -12.55 -6.29
C ILE A 494 -9.53 -13.16 -6.88
N ASP A 495 -9.48 -13.48 -8.16
CA ASP A 495 -10.45 -14.24 -8.91
C ASP A 495 -9.76 -14.87 -10.13
N PHE A 496 -10.26 -15.98 -10.62
CA PHE A 496 -9.65 -16.70 -11.73
C PHE A 496 -9.95 -16.09 -13.09
N SER A 497 -11.02 -15.30 -13.17
CA SER A 497 -11.40 -14.49 -14.32
C SER A 497 -12.20 -13.29 -13.86
N TYR A 498 -11.73 -12.08 -14.16
CA TYR A 498 -12.41 -10.84 -13.80
C TYR A 498 -12.26 -9.76 -14.87
N VAL A 499 -13.15 -8.78 -14.84
CA VAL A 499 -13.06 -7.59 -15.70
C VAL A 499 -12.24 -6.51 -15.01
N ARG A 500 -11.28 -5.95 -15.71
CA ARG A 500 -10.44 -4.86 -15.25
C ARG A 500 -10.59 -3.63 -16.13
N ASN A 501 -10.76 -2.47 -15.50
CA ASN A 501 -10.69 -1.18 -16.18
C ASN A 501 -9.22 -0.75 -16.32
N VAL A 502 -8.73 -0.72 -17.55
CA VAL A 502 -7.36 -0.33 -17.88
C VAL A 502 -7.38 1.09 -18.43
N ILE A 503 -6.57 1.99 -17.83
CA ILE A 503 -6.42 3.36 -18.35
C ILE A 503 -5.74 3.27 -19.71
N VAL A 504 -6.33 3.89 -20.73
CA VAL A 504 -5.83 3.88 -22.11
C VAL A 504 -5.08 5.18 -22.35
N GLY A 505 -3.77 5.08 -22.62
CA GLY A 505 -2.93 6.26 -22.88
C GLY A 505 -3.22 6.91 -24.23
N THR A 506 -3.61 6.10 -25.25
CA THR A 506 -3.96 6.58 -26.60
C THR A 506 -5.23 5.88 -27.04
N ALA A 507 -6.25 6.67 -27.36
CA ALA A 507 -7.49 6.12 -27.94
C ALA A 507 -7.23 5.51 -29.32
N PRO A 508 -7.98 4.46 -29.74
CA PRO A 508 -7.99 4.04 -31.13
C PRO A 508 -8.33 5.24 -32.07
N ASP A 509 -7.72 5.27 -33.26
CA ASP A 509 -7.87 6.38 -34.19
C ASP A 509 -9.34 6.60 -34.64
N ASP A 510 -10.13 5.54 -34.64
CA ASP A 510 -11.55 5.55 -35.01
C ASP A 510 -12.49 5.72 -33.79
N LEU A 511 -11.93 5.82 -32.56
CA LEU A 511 -12.71 6.11 -31.36
C LEU A 511 -12.82 7.64 -31.14
N VAL A 512 -13.91 8.21 -31.65
CA VAL A 512 -14.20 9.62 -31.42
C VAL A 512 -14.53 9.88 -29.96
N LEU A 513 -13.73 10.72 -29.30
CA LEU A 513 -13.91 11.09 -27.90
C LEU A 513 -14.75 12.39 -27.80
N PRO A 514 -15.57 12.54 -26.74
CA PRO A 514 -16.20 13.82 -26.44
C PRO A 514 -15.15 14.89 -26.14
N GLU A 515 -15.28 16.07 -26.76
CA GLU A 515 -14.42 17.25 -26.47
C GLU A 515 -14.78 17.90 -25.13
N VAL A 516 -16.08 17.93 -24.84
CA VAL A 516 -16.65 18.49 -23.61
C VAL A 516 -17.59 17.48 -22.98
N ILE A 517 -17.46 17.23 -21.69
CA ILE A 517 -18.33 16.40 -20.89
C ILE A 517 -18.83 17.21 -19.71
N ASP A 518 -20.13 17.42 -19.66
CA ASP A 518 -20.83 18.03 -18.53
C ASP A 518 -21.33 16.90 -17.59
N TRP A 519 -20.59 16.66 -16.54
CA TRP A 519 -20.87 15.58 -15.57
C TRP A 519 -22.11 15.88 -14.70
N GLU A 520 -22.38 17.15 -14.46
CA GLU A 520 -23.52 17.57 -13.63
C GLU A 520 -24.85 17.36 -14.34
N HIS A 521 -24.92 17.77 -15.62
CA HIS A 521 -26.14 17.64 -16.42
C HIS A 521 -26.15 16.41 -17.33
N GLN A 522 -25.15 15.51 -17.20
CA GLN A 522 -25.01 14.28 -17.99
C GLN A 522 -25.07 14.51 -19.51
N LYS A 523 -24.39 15.53 -19.98
CA LYS A 523 -24.28 15.90 -21.39
C LYS A 523 -22.87 15.77 -21.92
N TYR A 524 -22.71 15.52 -23.19
CA TYR A 524 -21.43 15.48 -23.87
C TYR A 524 -21.52 15.98 -25.32
N SER A 525 -20.39 16.46 -25.87
CA SER A 525 -20.35 17.16 -27.15
C SER A 525 -20.59 16.28 -28.41
N VAL A 526 -20.45 14.96 -28.29
CA VAL A 526 -20.58 14.03 -29.44
C VAL A 526 -21.40 12.83 -29.05
N SER A 527 -22.49 12.57 -29.81
CA SER A 527 -23.39 11.43 -29.57
C SER A 527 -22.96 10.11 -30.26
N ASN A 528 -21.71 9.93 -30.61
CA ASN A 528 -21.20 8.83 -31.43
C ASN A 528 -21.19 7.49 -30.71
N GLY A 529 -22.36 7.03 -30.23
CA GLY A 529 -22.55 5.74 -29.57
C GLY A 529 -22.13 5.68 -28.09
N TRP A 530 -21.69 6.79 -27.50
CA TRP A 530 -21.48 6.90 -26.06
C TRP A 530 -22.81 6.93 -25.31
N LYS A 531 -22.85 6.30 -24.13
CA LYS A 531 -24.01 6.22 -23.26
C LYS A 531 -23.62 6.48 -21.81
N TRP A 532 -24.51 7.15 -21.08
CA TRP A 532 -24.40 7.29 -19.64
C TRP A 532 -24.83 5.99 -18.96
N GLU A 533 -24.00 5.50 -18.04
CA GLU A 533 -24.29 4.38 -17.17
C GLU A 533 -24.00 4.75 -15.71
N LEU A 534 -24.84 4.26 -14.80
CA LEU A 534 -24.60 4.38 -13.37
C LEU A 534 -23.81 3.15 -12.91
N GLN A 535 -22.56 3.35 -12.46
CA GLN A 535 -21.72 2.29 -11.92
C GLN A 535 -21.41 2.60 -10.44
N GLY A 536 -22.09 1.88 -9.54
CA GLY A 536 -22.09 2.24 -8.11
C GLY A 536 -22.81 3.56 -7.87
N SER A 537 -22.10 4.54 -7.33
CA SER A 537 -22.60 5.91 -7.09
C SER A 537 -22.11 6.92 -8.14
N GLU A 538 -21.37 6.51 -9.16
CA GLU A 538 -20.75 7.39 -10.14
C GLU A 538 -21.36 7.18 -11.53
N PHE A 539 -21.66 8.26 -12.24
CA PHE A 539 -22.01 8.22 -13.65
C PHE A 539 -20.75 8.11 -14.50
N VAL A 540 -20.77 7.19 -15.46
CA VAL A 540 -19.69 6.98 -16.42
C VAL A 540 -20.23 7.01 -17.84
N LEU A 541 -19.42 7.52 -18.76
CA LEU A 541 -19.70 7.37 -20.20
C LEU A 541 -19.11 6.07 -20.69
N THR A 542 -19.92 5.23 -21.34
CA THR A 542 -19.51 3.93 -21.89
C THR A 542 -19.77 3.88 -23.39
N LYS A 543 -18.89 3.17 -24.10
CA LYS A 543 -19.05 2.88 -25.54
C LYS A 543 -18.47 1.52 -25.87
N LYS A 544 -19.28 0.64 -26.47
CA LYS A 544 -18.76 -0.58 -27.10
C LYS A 544 -18.18 -0.21 -28.47
N HIS A 545 -16.90 -0.49 -28.67
CA HIS A 545 -16.17 -0.15 -29.88
C HIS A 545 -16.06 -1.33 -30.85
N THR A 546 -15.71 -1.04 -32.10
CA THR A 546 -15.59 -2.05 -33.20
C THR A 546 -14.46 -3.07 -32.96
N ASP A 547 -13.45 -2.72 -32.13
CA ASP A 547 -12.39 -3.62 -31.70
C ASP A 547 -12.83 -4.67 -30.66
N GLY A 548 -14.12 -4.66 -30.26
CA GLY A 548 -14.72 -5.58 -29.33
C GLY A 548 -14.66 -5.17 -27.86
N TYR A 549 -13.92 -4.10 -27.53
CA TYR A 549 -13.80 -3.61 -26.15
C TYR A 549 -14.89 -2.62 -25.78
N VAL A 550 -15.15 -2.51 -24.47
CA VAL A 550 -15.96 -1.45 -23.88
C VAL A 550 -15.04 -0.37 -23.36
N TYR A 551 -15.17 0.84 -23.89
CA TYR A 551 -14.46 2.01 -23.43
C TYR A 551 -15.33 2.79 -22.44
N LYS A 552 -14.66 3.37 -21.43
CA LYS A 552 -15.29 4.16 -20.37
C LYS A 552 -14.55 5.47 -20.15
N ILE A 553 -15.30 6.52 -19.85
CA ILE A 553 -14.74 7.77 -19.38
C ILE A 553 -15.38 8.08 -18.04
N THR A 554 -14.56 8.35 -17.03
CA THR A 554 -15.01 8.77 -15.69
C THR A 554 -14.51 10.18 -15.40
N GLN A 555 -15.17 10.87 -14.46
CA GLN A 555 -14.78 12.21 -14.05
C GLN A 555 -13.35 12.26 -13.48
N HIS A 556 -12.89 11.15 -12.86
CA HIS A 556 -11.63 11.13 -12.12
C HIS A 556 -10.51 10.36 -12.81
N SER A 557 -10.82 9.46 -13.73
CA SER A 557 -9.84 8.50 -14.28
C SER A 557 -9.54 8.65 -15.77
N GLY A 558 -10.27 9.50 -16.51
CA GLY A 558 -10.12 9.65 -17.96
C GLY A 558 -10.59 8.41 -18.74
N LEU A 559 -10.02 8.20 -19.94
CA LEU A 559 -10.39 7.08 -20.80
C LEU A 559 -9.85 5.75 -20.25
N GLN A 560 -10.74 4.79 -20.11
CA GLN A 560 -10.45 3.42 -19.68
C GLN A 560 -11.02 2.43 -20.69
N ARG A 561 -10.51 1.19 -20.66
CA ARG A 561 -10.99 0.05 -21.43
C ARG A 561 -11.23 -1.13 -20.51
N GLU A 562 -12.35 -1.83 -20.68
CA GLU A 562 -12.59 -3.10 -19.99
C GLU A 562 -11.82 -4.23 -20.66
N GLU A 563 -11.04 -4.95 -19.88
CA GLU A 563 -10.34 -6.17 -20.31
C GLU A 563 -10.70 -7.33 -19.39
N THR A 564 -11.08 -8.48 -19.98
CA THR A 564 -11.18 -9.73 -19.23
C THR A 564 -9.77 -10.27 -19.00
N VAL A 565 -9.44 -10.51 -17.76
CA VAL A 565 -8.12 -10.95 -17.32
C VAL A 565 -8.27 -12.29 -16.62
N TYR A 566 -7.32 -13.18 -16.86
CA TYR A 566 -7.27 -14.49 -16.22
C TYR A 566 -6.06 -14.57 -15.27
N ASP A 567 -6.20 -15.29 -14.17
CA ASP A 567 -5.02 -15.68 -13.39
C ASP A 567 -4.11 -16.59 -14.23
N TYR A 568 -2.80 -16.46 -14.02
CA TYR A 568 -1.78 -17.25 -14.74
C TYR A 568 -2.03 -18.75 -14.65
N SER A 569 -2.50 -19.24 -13.49
CA SER A 569 -2.79 -20.68 -13.29
C SER A 569 -3.82 -21.21 -14.29
N VAL A 570 -4.85 -20.42 -14.63
CA VAL A 570 -5.87 -20.79 -15.64
C VAL A 570 -5.21 -20.97 -17.00
N LEU A 571 -4.31 -20.05 -17.37
CA LEU A 571 -3.68 -20.05 -18.69
C LEU A 571 -2.72 -21.22 -18.89
N VAL A 572 -2.02 -21.65 -17.84
CA VAL A 572 -1.01 -22.73 -17.94
C VAL A 572 -1.59 -24.11 -17.66
N MET A 573 -2.64 -24.21 -16.84
CA MET A 573 -3.30 -25.48 -16.57
C MET A 573 -4.27 -25.89 -17.70
N LYS A 574 -4.85 -24.91 -18.42
CA LYS A 574 -5.78 -25.16 -19.54
C LYS A 574 -6.87 -26.19 -19.17
N ASP A 575 -6.88 -27.33 -19.84
CA ASP A 575 -7.87 -28.40 -19.63
C ASP A 575 -7.78 -29.08 -18.25
N GLU A 576 -6.63 -28.96 -17.56
CA GLU A 576 -6.47 -29.44 -16.17
C GLU A 576 -7.14 -28.49 -15.15
N PHE A 577 -7.48 -27.27 -15.53
CA PHE A 577 -8.10 -26.30 -14.63
C PHE A 577 -9.57 -26.65 -14.41
N ASN A 578 -9.94 -26.91 -13.16
CA ASN A 578 -11.32 -27.17 -12.77
C ASN A 578 -11.77 -26.16 -11.72
N MET A 579 -12.73 -25.29 -12.07
CA MET A 579 -13.26 -24.24 -11.19
C MET A 579 -13.88 -24.77 -9.89
N ASP A 580 -14.40 -26.00 -9.91
CA ASP A 580 -15.04 -26.65 -8.75
C ASP A 580 -14.07 -27.43 -7.89
N ALA A 581 -12.78 -27.48 -8.25
CA ALA A 581 -11.80 -28.21 -7.48
C ALA A 581 -11.53 -27.54 -6.10
N PRO A 582 -11.29 -28.31 -5.03
CA PRO A 582 -11.09 -27.78 -3.67
C PRO A 582 -9.92 -26.79 -3.53
N TYR A 583 -8.94 -26.88 -4.43
CA TYR A 583 -7.77 -25.97 -4.45
C TYR A 583 -8.02 -24.67 -5.20
N VAL A 584 -9.14 -24.54 -5.92
CA VAL A 584 -9.54 -23.34 -6.65
C VAL A 584 -10.38 -22.47 -5.72
N LYS A 585 -9.70 -21.72 -4.85
CA LYS A 585 -10.33 -20.81 -3.90
C LYS A 585 -9.97 -19.37 -4.23
N PRO A 586 -10.89 -18.58 -4.81
CA PRO A 586 -10.69 -17.14 -4.92
C PRO A 586 -10.71 -16.50 -3.52
N ILE A 587 -10.18 -15.28 -3.44
CA ILE A 587 -10.06 -14.55 -2.18
C ILE A 587 -11.37 -14.44 -1.39
N SER A 588 -12.51 -14.39 -2.09
CA SER A 588 -13.86 -14.29 -1.50
C SER A 588 -14.30 -15.56 -0.74
N LYS A 589 -13.65 -16.70 -0.99
CA LYS A 589 -13.94 -17.99 -0.33
C LYS A 589 -12.99 -18.35 0.80
N LEU A 590 -12.01 -17.46 1.10
CA LEU A 590 -11.04 -17.70 2.17
C LEU A 590 -11.55 -17.16 3.50
N THR A 591 -11.15 -17.83 4.58
CA THR A 591 -11.37 -17.35 5.94
C THR A 591 -10.28 -16.35 6.35
N VAL A 592 -10.56 -15.55 7.35
CA VAL A 592 -9.57 -14.62 7.93
C VAL A 592 -8.36 -15.39 8.47
N ASP A 593 -8.58 -16.56 9.08
CA ASP A 593 -7.52 -17.40 9.61
C ASP A 593 -6.61 -17.96 8.52
N ASP A 594 -7.14 -18.28 7.32
CA ASP A 594 -6.31 -18.68 6.18
C ASP A 594 -5.27 -17.60 5.84
N HIS A 595 -5.66 -16.33 5.90
CA HIS A 595 -4.77 -15.19 5.66
C HIS A 595 -3.73 -15.04 6.78
N ILE A 596 -4.15 -15.06 8.05
CA ILE A 596 -3.27 -14.83 9.20
C ILE A 596 -2.25 -15.95 9.34
N ASN A 597 -2.67 -17.20 9.19
CA ASN A 597 -1.78 -18.36 9.34
C ASN A 597 -0.66 -18.36 8.27
N VAL A 598 -1.00 -18.13 7.00
CA VAL A 598 0.01 -18.02 5.93
C VAL A 598 0.93 -16.83 6.20
N MET A 599 0.38 -15.65 6.53
CA MET A 599 1.17 -14.45 6.81
C MET A 599 2.13 -14.65 7.98
N SER A 600 1.70 -15.35 9.03
CA SER A 600 2.53 -15.62 10.23
C SER A 600 3.77 -16.44 9.91
N ILE A 601 3.64 -17.45 9.04
CA ILE A 601 4.78 -18.27 8.63
C ILE A 601 5.77 -17.43 7.82
N PHE A 602 5.31 -16.67 6.83
CA PHE A 602 6.19 -15.78 6.10
C PHE A 602 6.87 -14.76 7.03
N ALA A 603 6.13 -14.18 7.97
CA ALA A 603 6.64 -13.16 8.91
C ALA A 603 7.78 -13.69 9.80
N LYS A 604 7.78 -14.98 10.14
CA LYS A 604 8.86 -15.65 10.89
C LYS A 604 10.19 -15.64 10.13
N TYR A 605 10.15 -15.74 8.80
CA TYR A 605 11.33 -15.89 7.94
C TYR A 605 11.68 -14.61 7.14
N VAL A 606 10.95 -13.52 7.31
CA VAL A 606 11.20 -12.24 6.65
C VAL A 606 11.78 -11.24 7.63
N ASP A 607 13.02 -10.80 7.38
CA ASP A 607 13.73 -9.86 8.26
C ASP A 607 13.15 -8.45 8.21
N SER A 608 12.71 -7.97 7.05
CA SER A 608 12.02 -6.68 6.95
C SER A 608 10.54 -6.81 7.34
N SER A 609 9.61 -6.80 6.40
CA SER A 609 8.19 -6.95 6.68
C SER A 609 7.42 -7.48 5.47
N ILE A 610 6.11 -7.52 5.60
CA ILE A 610 5.19 -8.09 4.62
C ILE A 610 4.09 -7.09 4.34
N SER A 611 3.86 -6.80 3.05
CA SER A 611 2.65 -6.15 2.58
C SER A 611 1.60 -7.20 2.27
N LYS A 612 0.63 -7.36 3.13
CA LYS A 612 -0.49 -8.29 2.98
C LYS A 612 -1.78 -7.64 3.45
N THR A 613 -2.78 -7.72 2.62
CA THR A 613 -4.13 -7.32 3.01
C THR A 613 -4.91 -8.53 3.52
N VAL A 614 -5.45 -8.45 4.73
CA VAL A 614 -6.41 -9.43 5.21
C VAL A 614 -7.80 -9.03 4.74
N ASN A 615 -8.37 -9.83 3.85
CA ASN A 615 -9.69 -9.57 3.30
C ASN A 615 -10.76 -10.01 4.27
N ILE A 616 -11.69 -9.11 4.56
CA ILE A 616 -12.77 -9.31 5.52
C ILE A 616 -14.09 -9.38 4.75
N PRO A 617 -14.90 -10.44 4.93
CA PRO A 617 -16.23 -10.53 4.34
C PRO A 617 -17.11 -9.34 4.75
N ASN A 618 -18.03 -8.90 3.88
CA ASN A 618 -18.89 -7.75 4.17
C ASN A 618 -19.77 -7.96 5.42
N ASN A 619 -20.22 -9.19 5.62
CA ASN A 619 -21.07 -9.60 6.75
C ASN A 619 -20.30 -10.03 8.01
N TYR A 620 -18.97 -9.84 8.04
CA TYR A 620 -18.15 -10.16 9.20
C TYR A 620 -18.52 -9.27 10.38
N SER A 621 -18.73 -9.87 11.56
CA SER A 621 -19.17 -9.10 12.73
C SER A 621 -18.04 -8.16 13.21
N TYR A 622 -18.44 -7.05 13.85
CA TYR A 622 -17.46 -6.12 14.41
C TYR A 622 -16.67 -6.77 15.56
N GLU A 623 -17.29 -7.61 16.37
CA GLU A 623 -16.61 -8.31 17.46
C GLU A 623 -15.55 -9.29 16.93
N ASP A 624 -15.87 -10.08 15.90
CA ASP A 624 -14.90 -10.97 15.26
C ASP A 624 -13.78 -10.16 14.59
N PHE A 625 -14.10 -9.00 14.00
CA PHE A 625 -13.12 -8.12 13.38
C PHE A 625 -12.04 -7.64 14.37
N LYS A 626 -12.42 -7.31 15.60
CA LYS A 626 -11.45 -6.92 16.64
C LYS A 626 -10.47 -8.06 16.94
N GLN A 627 -10.94 -9.30 16.95
CA GLN A 627 -10.10 -10.47 17.21
C GLN A 627 -9.04 -10.69 16.13
N VAL A 628 -9.27 -10.27 14.89
CA VAL A 628 -8.28 -10.38 13.79
C VAL A 628 -6.95 -9.72 14.16
N TYR A 629 -7.01 -8.52 14.72
CA TYR A 629 -5.82 -7.76 15.11
C TYR A 629 -5.12 -8.36 16.35
N LEU A 630 -5.89 -8.83 17.32
CA LEU A 630 -5.35 -9.52 18.51
C LEU A 630 -4.72 -10.85 18.12
N ASN A 631 -5.36 -11.63 17.23
CA ASN A 631 -4.79 -12.88 16.73
C ASN A 631 -3.49 -12.63 15.96
N ALA A 632 -3.44 -11.62 15.11
CA ALA A 632 -2.22 -11.23 14.40
C ALA A 632 -1.10 -10.83 15.38
N TYR A 633 -1.43 -10.04 16.40
CA TYR A 633 -0.47 -9.69 17.47
C TYR A 633 0.04 -10.92 18.19
N ASN A 634 -0.81 -11.85 18.56
CA ASN A 634 -0.46 -13.05 19.32
C ASN A 634 0.42 -14.05 18.56
N THR A 635 0.53 -13.93 17.22
CA THR A 635 1.47 -14.78 16.43
C THR A 635 2.94 -14.57 16.81
N GLY A 636 3.30 -13.41 17.37
CA GLY A 636 4.67 -13.07 17.76
C GLY A 636 5.57 -12.60 16.59
N TYR A 637 5.17 -12.76 15.34
CA TYR A 637 6.00 -12.44 14.15
C TYR A 637 5.43 -11.36 13.25
N ILE A 638 4.10 -11.23 13.13
CA ILE A 638 3.46 -10.22 12.30
C ILE A 638 3.76 -8.83 12.86
N LYS A 639 4.39 -7.97 12.05
CA LYS A 639 4.88 -6.64 12.43
C LYS A 639 3.86 -5.52 12.21
N GLY A 640 2.80 -5.79 11.47
CA GLY A 640 1.71 -4.85 11.20
C GLY A 640 0.60 -5.51 10.40
N LEU A 641 -0.57 -4.88 10.40
CA LEU A 641 -1.76 -5.43 9.73
C LEU A 641 -2.55 -4.32 9.06
N THR A 642 -2.99 -4.62 7.84
CA THR A 642 -4.02 -3.87 7.13
C THR A 642 -5.14 -4.82 6.73
N THR A 643 -6.38 -4.36 6.84
CA THR A 643 -7.56 -5.13 6.46
C THR A 643 -8.31 -4.42 5.35
N PHE A 644 -9.02 -5.18 4.54
CA PHE A 644 -9.95 -4.65 3.55
C PHE A 644 -11.28 -5.38 3.67
N ARG A 645 -12.30 -4.67 4.15
CA ARG A 645 -13.67 -5.20 4.23
C ARG A 645 -14.40 -4.91 2.92
N PHE A 646 -14.91 -5.96 2.30
CA PHE A 646 -15.68 -5.83 1.05
C PHE A 646 -16.90 -4.90 1.24
N GLY A 647 -17.20 -4.10 0.21
CA GLY A 647 -18.36 -3.21 0.19
C GLY A 647 -18.20 -1.86 0.92
N THR A 648 -17.04 -1.59 1.57
CA THR A 648 -16.79 -0.30 2.25
C THR A 648 -16.23 0.78 1.33
N MET A 649 -15.59 0.41 0.24
CA MET A 649 -15.01 1.31 -0.76
C MET A 649 -15.17 0.72 -2.16
N THR A 650 -15.29 1.57 -3.19
CA THR A 650 -15.27 1.15 -4.59
C THR A 650 -13.84 0.70 -4.96
N GLY A 651 -13.64 -0.60 -5.14
CA GLY A 651 -12.35 -1.18 -5.55
C GLY A 651 -12.08 -0.99 -7.05
N VAL A 652 -10.80 -0.97 -7.42
CA VAL A 652 -10.34 -0.95 -8.83
C VAL A 652 -10.67 -2.25 -9.57
N ILE A 653 -10.91 -3.34 -8.82
CA ILE A 653 -11.22 -4.67 -9.34
C ILE A 653 -12.68 -4.99 -9.04
N GLN A 654 -13.45 -5.25 -10.09
CA GLN A 654 -14.83 -5.74 -9.98
C GLN A 654 -14.82 -7.25 -10.22
N THR A 655 -14.94 -8.04 -9.15
CA THR A 655 -15.20 -9.47 -9.25
C THR A 655 -16.67 -9.71 -9.59
N LYS A 656 -17.02 -10.86 -10.21
CA LYS A 656 -18.41 -11.19 -10.55
C LYS A 656 -19.34 -11.19 -9.32
N ASP A 657 -18.80 -11.45 -8.14
CA ASP A 657 -19.52 -11.43 -6.86
C ASP A 657 -19.52 -10.04 -6.20
N SER A 658 -18.76 -9.07 -6.74
CA SER A 658 -18.70 -7.70 -6.24
C SER A 658 -19.77 -6.78 -6.84
N LYS A 659 -20.85 -7.31 -7.40
CA LYS A 659 -22.05 -6.49 -7.50
C LYS A 659 -22.35 -6.06 -6.07
N PRO A 660 -22.34 -4.75 -5.77
CA PRO A 660 -22.85 -4.33 -4.50
C PRO A 660 -24.21 -5.00 -4.41
N ASN A 661 -24.43 -5.81 -3.39
CA ASN A 661 -25.77 -6.05 -2.93
C ASN A 661 -26.30 -4.66 -2.61
N SER A 662 -26.84 -4.01 -3.61
CA SER A 662 -27.79 -2.93 -3.44
C SER A 662 -29.08 -3.55 -2.89
N GLN A 663 -28.96 -4.24 -1.79
CA GLN A 663 -29.95 -4.09 -0.76
C GLN A 663 -29.71 -2.67 -0.19
N CYS A 664 -30.03 -1.69 -1.03
CA CYS A 664 -30.79 -0.58 -0.57
C CYS A 664 -31.79 -1.20 0.41
N LEU A 665 -31.79 -0.77 1.67
CA LEU A 665 -32.91 -0.97 2.57
C LEU A 665 -34.12 -0.16 2.03
N CYS A 666 -34.33 -0.17 0.75
CA CYS A 666 -35.52 0.24 0.06
C CYS A 666 -36.45 -0.97 0.18
N THR A 667 -37.41 -0.88 1.05
CA THR A 667 -38.60 -1.71 1.01
C THR A 667 -39.08 -1.76 -0.45
N ASN A 668 -39.46 -2.95 -0.94
CA ASN A 668 -39.99 -3.19 -2.29
C ASN A 668 -41.34 -2.48 -2.54
N GLU A 669 -41.58 -1.34 -1.93
CA GLU A 669 -42.76 -0.54 -2.20
C GLU A 669 -42.50 0.40 -3.36
N THR A 670 -43.12 0.11 -4.47
CA THR A 670 -43.03 0.85 -5.75
C THR A 670 -43.70 2.22 -5.69
N THR A 671 -44.35 2.60 -4.61
CA THR A 671 -45.07 3.88 -4.48
C THR A 671 -44.77 4.58 -3.14
N ARG A 672 -44.15 5.75 -3.23
CA ARG A 672 -43.92 6.64 -2.07
C ARG A 672 -45.27 7.05 -1.44
N PRO A 673 -45.47 6.95 -0.12
CA PRO A 673 -46.62 7.53 0.56
C PRO A 673 -46.75 9.04 0.31
N LYS A 674 -47.97 9.55 0.29
CA LYS A 674 -48.23 10.98 0.05
C LYS A 674 -47.54 11.86 1.09
N ALA A 675 -47.52 11.43 2.36
CA ALA A 675 -46.86 12.11 3.46
C ALA A 675 -45.95 11.13 4.22
N LEU A 676 -44.78 11.62 4.66
CA LEU A 676 -43.79 10.87 5.44
C LEU A 676 -43.42 11.64 6.69
N PRO A 677 -43.38 11.01 7.87
CA PRO A 677 -42.72 11.60 9.04
C PRO A 677 -41.30 12.04 8.71
N CYS A 678 -40.87 13.15 9.28
CA CYS A 678 -39.60 13.75 8.96
C CYS A 678 -38.85 14.22 10.18
N HIS A 679 -37.57 13.89 10.29
CA HIS A 679 -36.65 14.53 11.23
C HIS A 679 -35.92 15.69 10.56
N VAL A 680 -35.78 16.79 11.29
CA VAL A 680 -35.08 18.01 10.81
C VAL A 680 -33.75 18.16 11.53
N HIS A 681 -32.68 18.13 10.78
CA HIS A 681 -31.33 18.31 11.30
C HIS A 681 -30.75 19.64 10.80
N LYS A 682 -30.19 20.43 11.70
CA LYS A 682 -29.46 21.66 11.38
C LYS A 682 -27.96 21.36 11.53
N ILE A 683 -27.23 21.51 10.45
CA ILE A 683 -25.79 21.16 10.40
C ILE A 683 -24.97 22.34 9.88
N MET A 684 -23.69 22.36 10.22
CA MET A 684 -22.71 23.26 9.65
C MET A 684 -21.91 22.50 8.59
N LEU A 685 -21.97 22.94 7.35
CA LEU A 685 -21.19 22.35 6.24
C LEU A 685 -20.33 23.42 5.60
N LYS A 686 -19.02 23.26 5.66
CA LYS A 686 -18.03 24.22 5.12
C LYS A 686 -18.22 25.67 5.55
N GLY A 687 -18.61 25.89 6.81
CA GLY A 687 -18.87 27.22 7.37
C GLY A 687 -20.26 27.81 7.05
N GLU A 688 -21.07 27.11 6.26
CA GLU A 688 -22.45 27.49 5.95
C GLU A 688 -23.45 26.67 6.76
N LYS A 689 -24.55 27.29 7.18
CA LYS A 689 -25.63 26.63 7.92
C LYS A 689 -26.58 25.97 6.94
N TRP A 690 -26.79 24.68 7.11
CA TRP A 690 -27.71 23.87 6.31
C TRP A 690 -28.80 23.28 7.16
N VAL A 691 -29.97 23.06 6.56
CA VAL A 691 -31.05 22.27 7.11
C VAL A 691 -31.22 21.00 6.27
N VAL A 692 -31.37 19.87 6.93
CA VAL A 692 -31.55 18.57 6.31
C VAL A 692 -32.82 17.94 6.84
N PHE A 693 -33.71 17.56 5.93
CA PHE A 693 -34.97 16.88 6.21
C PHE A 693 -34.80 15.41 5.86
N VAL A 694 -34.99 14.52 6.82
CA VAL A 694 -34.94 13.06 6.64
C VAL A 694 -36.33 12.50 6.75
N GLY A 695 -36.97 12.21 5.60
CA GLY A 695 -38.28 11.56 5.55
C GLY A 695 -38.17 10.09 5.91
N LEU A 696 -39.04 9.62 6.78
CA LEU A 696 -39.06 8.26 7.33
C LEU A 696 -40.23 7.46 6.78
N HIS A 697 -39.97 6.23 6.35
CA HIS A 697 -41.00 5.22 6.07
C HIS A 697 -40.81 4.05 7.02
N GLU A 698 -41.84 3.71 7.79
CA GLU A 698 -41.80 2.69 8.87
C GLU A 698 -40.62 2.90 9.85
N GLY A 699 -40.34 4.17 10.21
CA GLY A 699 -39.25 4.53 11.10
C GLY A 699 -37.83 4.47 10.50
N LYS A 700 -37.67 4.16 9.20
CA LYS A 700 -36.40 4.10 8.50
C LYS A 700 -36.24 5.28 7.54
N PRO A 701 -35.02 5.82 7.34
CA PRO A 701 -34.76 6.85 6.34
C PRO A 701 -35.19 6.39 4.94
N TYR A 702 -36.04 7.17 4.29
CA TYR A 702 -36.59 6.89 2.97
C TYR A 702 -36.18 7.93 1.92
N GLU A 703 -36.20 9.20 2.28
CA GLU A 703 -35.79 10.29 1.40
C GLU A 703 -35.11 11.41 2.21
N VAL A 704 -34.25 12.18 1.56
CA VAL A 704 -33.52 13.29 2.19
C VAL A 704 -33.59 14.51 1.29
N PHE A 705 -33.95 15.66 1.90
CA PHE A 705 -33.85 16.97 1.27
C PHE A 705 -32.90 17.85 2.08
N ALA A 706 -32.06 18.65 1.42
CA ALA A 706 -31.15 19.54 2.10
C ALA A 706 -31.07 20.87 1.38
N GLY A 707 -30.93 21.94 2.15
CA GLY A 707 -30.79 23.29 1.63
C GLY A 707 -30.06 24.21 2.62
N LYS A 708 -29.59 25.37 2.13
CA LYS A 708 -29.05 26.41 3.01
C LYS A 708 -30.18 26.92 3.92
N ILE A 709 -29.87 27.11 5.20
CA ILE A 709 -30.88 27.51 6.20
C ILE A 709 -31.52 28.84 5.85
N ASP A 710 -30.76 29.75 5.23
CA ASP A 710 -31.21 31.08 4.80
C ASP A 710 -32.22 31.04 3.64
N LEU A 711 -32.40 29.93 2.99
CA LEU A 711 -33.37 29.70 1.91
C LEU A 711 -34.63 28.97 2.38
N VAL A 712 -34.71 28.61 3.65
CA VAL A 712 -35.79 27.82 4.20
C VAL A 712 -36.33 28.46 5.48
N ASP A 713 -37.59 28.91 5.43
CA ASP A 713 -38.22 29.59 6.55
C ASP A 713 -38.81 28.56 7.53
N ILE A 714 -37.94 28.08 8.43
CA ILE A 714 -38.35 27.13 9.49
C ILE A 714 -37.83 27.60 10.83
N PRO A 715 -38.73 27.71 11.85
CA PRO A 715 -38.36 28.08 13.21
C PRO A 715 -37.22 27.22 13.77
N SER A 716 -36.34 27.83 14.56
CA SER A 716 -35.11 27.15 15.04
C SER A 716 -35.40 25.96 15.97
N LYS A 717 -36.56 25.91 16.57
CA LYS A 717 -36.99 24.89 17.52
C LYS A 717 -37.53 23.61 16.88
N ILE A 718 -37.90 23.63 15.59
CA ILE A 718 -38.53 22.50 14.91
C ILE A 718 -37.47 21.42 14.65
N LYS A 719 -37.75 20.21 15.12
CA LYS A 719 -36.90 19.00 14.94
C LYS A 719 -37.61 17.89 14.18
N GLU A 720 -38.94 17.93 14.09
CA GLU A 720 -39.77 16.91 13.48
C GLU A 720 -40.92 17.54 12.71
N GLY A 721 -41.50 16.83 11.76
CA GLY A 721 -42.66 17.25 10.97
C GLY A 721 -43.03 16.19 9.93
N MET A 722 -43.71 16.59 8.87
CA MET A 722 -44.14 15.73 7.77
C MET A 722 -43.64 16.27 6.42
N ILE A 723 -43.06 15.44 5.59
CA ILE A 723 -42.79 15.78 4.17
C ILE A 723 -43.96 15.29 3.32
N VAL A 724 -44.73 16.23 2.78
CA VAL A 724 -45.92 15.96 1.97
C VAL A 724 -45.60 16.17 0.51
N LYS A 725 -45.88 15.17 -0.34
CA LYS A 725 -45.76 15.29 -1.80
C LYS A 725 -46.98 16.00 -2.36
N VAL A 726 -46.78 17.21 -2.84
CA VAL A 726 -47.83 18.06 -3.43
C VAL A 726 -48.09 17.66 -4.88
N SER A 727 -47.04 17.50 -5.69
CA SER A 727 -47.10 17.05 -7.06
C SER A 727 -45.77 16.41 -7.49
N LYS A 728 -45.64 15.99 -8.74
CA LYS A 728 -44.37 15.43 -9.24
C LYS A 728 -43.23 16.46 -9.12
N GLY A 729 -42.23 16.13 -8.25
CA GLY A 729 -41.08 17.01 -7.99
C GLY A 729 -41.35 18.20 -7.05
N LYS A 730 -42.56 18.31 -6.46
CA LYS A 730 -42.89 19.37 -5.49
C LYS A 730 -43.29 18.74 -4.14
N TYR A 731 -42.67 19.22 -3.09
CA TYR A 731 -42.88 18.76 -1.72
C TYR A 731 -43.10 19.97 -0.79
N SER A 732 -43.90 19.80 0.24
CA SER A 732 -44.02 20.71 1.37
C SER A 732 -43.54 20.07 2.65
N PHE A 733 -43.05 20.87 3.57
CA PHE A 733 -42.75 20.42 4.91
C PHE A 733 -43.79 21.04 5.84
N GLU A 734 -44.49 20.23 6.62
CA GLU A 734 -45.55 20.62 7.51
C GLU A 734 -45.19 20.27 8.96
N TYR A 735 -45.41 21.17 9.91
CA TYR A 735 -45.13 20.98 11.33
C TYR A 735 -46.19 21.71 12.16
N ASP A 736 -46.56 21.13 13.33
CA ASP A 736 -47.50 21.70 14.32
C ASP A 736 -48.78 22.30 13.73
N GLY A 737 -49.28 21.80 12.59
CA GLY A 737 -50.52 22.29 11.96
C GLY A 737 -50.38 23.47 11.03
N GLU A 738 -49.16 23.89 10.74
CA GLU A 738 -48.80 24.91 9.73
C GLU A 738 -48.26 24.30 8.45
#